data_eb1a2207e7018f38f787749558f2f098
#
_entry.id   eb1a2207e7018f38f787749558f2f098
#
_cell.length_a   1.000
_cell.length_b   1.000
_cell.length_c   1.000
_cell.angle_alpha   90.00
_cell.angle_beta   90.00
_cell.angle_gamma   90.00
#
_symmetry.space_group_name_H-M   'P 1'
#
loop_
_entity.id
_entity.type
_entity.pdbx_description
1 polymer ?
#
loop_
_entity_poly.entity_id
_entity_poly.type
_entity_poly.pdbx_seq_one_letter_code
_entity_poly.pdbx_strand_id
1 'polypeptide(L)'
;MAGYIGGETDKTFKRARTGRRVDSRYTFSSRKGGTPLAPCVLRGQGYNIAMPIKNEIDYMTERNDKQASRVRRVGAIYRDVGELPPVVSPSRRLRASRDFQFFCEAYFPDMFSLKWSNDHISVLQKMEKTILFGGQYALAMPRGSGKTTIAECACIWASINGHREFSVLIGADLTSATQNLDNIKSSLENNDLLLEDYPEICYPIKLIEGISARARTQTYLFERTNLGMLGDEISIPTIKPDGWADDPILSNFITDEGYSVGSGAILRIAGITGRIRGMSHVRPDGKKVRPSFVILDDPQTDESAKSMSQIASRERIINGAIMGLAGPGKKIACVMPCTVIRIGDLADRFLDGKIHPEWNGTRTKLLNKLPTNDLLWEEYRKLRFESLQAGKGLAPVNEFYVKNRTELDKGAVPAWPERFNSDEVSAIQHAMNLRFTDERSFFAEYQNQPISDNMLEEEELSDDLIMKKLSGIPRGVVPRRATRITSYIDVQKKSLWYVVCAWADDFTGYIIDYGTFPDEGREYFTLREQKNTLQLMYPGQSLETQLYSGLTRLVDLLAKKRWPIEGIDDGDAAMSIDRILIDANWNESTEVVYQFCKSSPHFTILVPSHGKYVGAGLKPMREWAKRPGERRGMGWLYAPAKKGIKTVTIDTNMWKSFVANRLCIGIAEHGSLSLFGKTPNRHQLFADHIMAEYRVRTSGYGRVVDEWKLRPGSNDNHWLDGLTGCAVAAAMQGLNPEIHMMKQAEPSASSPGDEPSLENKEDPVKYHVGVPTQGQRTRKKRLSIDELKALRAGRCAAGHGYPRNASSQNGR
;
A
#
# COMPACT_ATOMS: atom_id res chain seq x y z
N MET A 1 -28.54 52.28 -16.02
CA MET A 1 -29.69 52.77 -15.26
C MET A 1 -29.52 52.18 -13.87
N ALA A 2 -29.01 52.97 -12.99
CA ALA A 2 -29.67 53.69 -11.94
C ALA A 2 -30.29 52.71 -10.93
N GLY A 3 -30.01 52.70 -9.65
CA GLY A 3 -29.21 53.52 -8.74
C GLY A 3 -29.51 53.13 -7.32
N TYR A 4 -28.58 53.43 -6.44
CA TYR A 4 -28.77 53.95 -5.07
C TYR A 4 -29.56 53.11 -4.02
N ILE A 5 -29.20 52.95 -2.75
CA ILE A 5 -28.60 53.67 -1.59
C ILE A 5 -28.42 52.62 -0.48
N GLY A 6 -27.45 52.40 0.33
CA GLY A 6 -26.87 53.29 1.33
C GLY A 6 -27.29 52.81 2.73
N GLY A 7 -26.34 52.54 3.64
CA GLY A 7 -26.67 52.30 5.05
C GLY A 7 -25.50 51.73 5.86
N GLU A 8 -24.65 52.63 6.37
CA GLU A 8 -23.69 52.36 7.45
C GLU A 8 -24.43 52.00 8.76
N THR A 9 -23.89 51.08 9.53
CA THR A 9 -23.88 51.17 10.99
C THR A 9 -22.71 50.39 11.56
N ASP A 10 -21.83 51.19 12.10
CA ASP A 10 -20.75 50.89 13.05
C ASP A 10 -21.28 50.24 14.33
N LYS A 11 -20.62 49.16 14.80
CA LYS A 11 -20.60 48.83 16.25
C LYS A 11 -19.33 48.04 16.62
N THR A 12 -18.37 48.78 17.18
CA THR A 12 -17.36 48.35 18.12
C THR A 12 -17.89 47.42 19.21
N PHE A 13 -17.24 46.29 19.41
CA PHE A 13 -17.32 45.56 20.68
C PHE A 13 -15.96 45.21 21.24
N LYS A 14 -15.81 45.54 22.51
CA LYS A 14 -14.66 45.51 23.38
C LYS A 14 -14.21 44.07 23.71
N ARG A 15 -12.89 43.93 23.86
CA ARG A 15 -12.21 42.83 24.54
C ARG A 15 -12.78 42.57 25.95
N ALA A 16 -13.00 41.30 26.28
CA ALA A 16 -12.99 40.79 27.64
C ALA A 16 -12.03 39.58 27.73
N ARG A 17 -10.96 39.78 28.50
CA ARG A 17 -10.10 38.72 29.05
C ARG A 17 -10.82 38.04 30.20
N THR A 18 -10.95 36.70 30.16
CA THR A 18 -11.14 35.94 31.40
C THR A 18 -10.21 34.74 31.37
N GLY A 19 -9.23 34.80 32.29
CA GLY A 19 -8.37 33.67 32.57
C GLY A 19 -9.12 32.61 33.38
N ARG A 20 -8.87 31.36 33.11
CA ARG A 20 -9.14 30.23 34.00
C ARG A 20 -7.84 29.51 34.32
N ARG A 21 -7.46 29.63 35.62
CA ARG A 21 -6.49 28.73 36.27
C ARG A 21 -7.12 27.35 36.32
N VAL A 22 -6.31 26.34 35.96
CA VAL A 22 -6.59 24.94 36.27
C VAL A 22 -5.67 24.54 37.42
N ASP A 23 -6.25 24.33 38.60
CA ASP A 23 -5.61 23.68 39.74
C ASP A 23 -5.53 22.17 39.50
N SER A 24 -4.35 21.64 39.48
CA SER A 24 -4.13 20.20 39.62
C SER A 24 -3.54 19.89 40.99
N ARG A 25 -4.39 19.44 41.89
CA ARG A 25 -3.95 18.86 43.20
C ARG A 25 -3.65 17.37 42.98
N TYR A 26 -2.42 16.99 43.16
CA TYR A 26 -2.06 15.60 43.51
C TYR A 26 -1.71 15.55 44.98
N THR A 27 -2.50 14.79 45.73
CA THR A 27 -2.28 14.43 47.12
C THR A 27 -1.37 13.22 47.19
N PHE A 28 -0.21 13.39 47.84
CA PHE A 28 0.63 12.28 48.31
C PHE A 28 0.38 12.05 49.80
N SER A 29 0.00 10.84 50.14
CA SER A 29 -0.17 10.31 51.47
C SER A 29 1.21 10.05 52.13
N SER A 30 1.51 10.73 53.25
CA SER A 30 2.65 10.44 54.11
C SER A 30 2.27 9.49 55.23
N ARG A 31 3.02 8.45 55.44
CA ARG A 31 3.04 7.68 56.71
C ARG A 31 4.26 8.04 57.53
N LYS A 32 3.92 8.46 58.71
CA LYS A 32 4.56 8.70 60.01
C LYS A 32 5.92 8.07 60.34
N GLY A 33 6.74 8.85 61.08
CA GLY A 33 7.42 8.38 62.28
C GLY A 33 8.89 8.84 62.39
N GLY A 34 9.18 9.78 63.26
CA GLY A 34 10.56 10.11 63.65
C GLY A 34 10.62 11.43 64.47
N THR A 35 10.76 11.32 65.74
CA THR A 35 10.83 12.32 66.80
C THR A 35 11.92 13.37 66.57
N PRO A 36 11.72 14.61 67.05
CA PRO A 36 12.72 15.68 67.01
C PRO A 36 13.70 15.63 68.17
N LEU A 37 14.98 15.77 67.87
CA LEU A 37 16.03 16.04 68.90
C LEU A 37 16.22 17.54 69.15
N ALA A 38 16.25 17.92 70.41
CA ALA A 38 16.35 19.26 70.94
C ALA A 38 17.73 19.90 70.66
N PRO A 39 17.83 21.23 70.65
CA PRO A 39 19.07 21.95 70.44
C PRO A 39 19.98 21.98 71.64
N CYS A 40 21.24 21.65 71.43
CA CYS A 40 22.29 21.87 72.49
C CYS A 40 22.77 23.31 72.50
N VAL A 41 22.56 24.02 73.57
CA VAL A 41 23.04 25.39 73.79
C VAL A 41 24.48 25.30 74.30
N LEU A 42 25.46 25.86 73.55
CA LEU A 42 26.77 26.27 74.05
C LEU A 42 26.91 27.76 74.00
N ARG A 43 26.97 28.41 75.23
CA ARG A 43 27.37 29.83 75.42
C ARG A 43 28.89 29.97 75.24
N GLY A 44 29.29 30.93 74.45
CA GLY A 44 30.69 31.42 74.36
C GLY A 44 30.76 32.74 73.60
N GLN A 45 31.22 33.74 74.21
CA GLN A 45 31.32 35.18 73.92
C GLN A 45 31.80 35.64 72.61
N GLY A 46 31.08 36.49 71.99
CA GLY A 46 31.49 37.80 71.34
C GLY A 46 32.45 37.79 70.14
N TYR A 47 31.85 38.10 69.03
CA TYR A 47 32.27 39.12 68.04
C TYR A 47 31.22 39.20 66.94
N ASN A 48 30.51 40.32 66.82
CA ASN A 48 29.59 40.55 65.68
C ASN A 48 30.37 40.85 64.43
N ILE A 49 30.39 39.89 63.47
CA ILE A 49 30.58 40.17 62.04
C ILE A 49 29.38 39.52 61.37
N ALA A 50 28.40 40.35 61.04
CA ALA A 50 27.25 39.91 60.23
C ALA A 50 27.74 39.67 58.79
N MET A 51 28.08 38.41 58.46
CA MET A 51 28.08 37.98 57.07
C MET A 51 26.63 37.59 56.72
N PRO A 52 26.09 38.01 55.54
CA PRO A 52 24.77 37.57 55.13
C PRO A 52 24.83 36.05 54.86
N ILE A 53 24.05 35.30 55.64
CA ILE A 53 23.81 33.85 55.37
C ILE A 53 23.02 33.80 54.07
N LYS A 54 23.68 33.47 52.97
CA LYS A 54 23.01 33.10 51.74
C LYS A 54 22.22 31.83 52.04
N ASN A 55 20.90 31.90 51.90
CA ASN A 55 20.03 30.76 52.08
C ASN A 55 20.51 29.60 51.19
N GLU A 56 20.46 28.39 51.68
CA GLU A 56 20.87 27.16 50.96
C GLU A 56 20.15 27.02 49.61
N ILE A 57 18.96 27.58 49.53
CA ILE A 57 18.15 27.69 48.29
C ILE A 57 18.82 28.63 47.28
N ASP A 58 19.35 29.76 47.69
CA ASP A 58 20.03 30.70 46.76
C ASP A 58 21.35 30.11 46.27
N TYR A 59 22.06 29.35 47.08
CA TYR A 59 23.29 28.66 46.71
C TYR A 59 23.04 27.52 45.69
N MET A 60 21.96 26.75 45.93
CA MET A 60 21.57 25.69 45.00
C MET A 60 21.06 26.25 43.67
N THR A 61 20.33 27.36 43.71
CA THR A 61 19.84 28.05 42.49
C THR A 61 21.01 28.61 41.69
N GLU A 62 21.95 29.30 42.33
CA GLU A 62 23.14 29.86 41.69
C GLU A 62 24.09 28.77 41.14
N ARG A 63 24.17 27.62 41.79
CA ARG A 63 24.88 26.42 41.35
C ARG A 63 24.22 25.78 40.13
N ASN A 64 22.90 25.65 40.16
CA ASN A 64 22.11 25.12 39.05
C ASN A 64 22.17 26.06 37.83
N ASP A 65 22.11 27.37 38.02
CA ASP A 65 22.25 28.36 36.95
C ASP A 65 23.66 28.38 36.33
N LYS A 66 24.70 28.23 37.17
CA LYS A 66 26.09 28.08 36.68
C LYS A 66 26.28 26.77 35.94
N GLN A 67 25.68 25.69 36.43
CA GLN A 67 25.72 24.38 35.73
C GLN A 67 24.91 24.41 34.44
N ALA A 68 23.74 25.04 34.47
CA ALA A 68 22.93 25.26 33.27
C ALA A 68 23.63 26.15 32.25
N SER A 69 24.28 27.20 32.69
CA SER A 69 25.09 28.08 31.85
C SER A 69 26.32 27.40 31.28
N ARG A 70 26.99 26.55 32.06
CA ARG A 70 28.11 25.71 31.60
C ARG A 70 27.66 24.67 30.59
N VAL A 71 26.52 23.98 30.82
CA VAL A 71 25.91 23.03 29.88
C VAL A 71 25.46 23.74 28.61
N ARG A 72 24.90 24.98 28.72
CA ARG A 72 24.56 25.80 27.54
C ARG A 72 25.80 26.21 26.76
N ARG A 73 26.90 26.59 27.43
CA ARG A 73 28.16 27.02 26.79
C ARG A 73 28.85 25.84 26.11
N VAL A 74 28.96 24.69 26.80
CA VAL A 74 29.49 23.44 26.22
C VAL A 74 28.59 22.97 25.09
N GLY A 75 27.27 23.00 25.28
CA GLY A 75 26.32 22.65 24.22
C GLY A 75 26.32 23.62 23.02
N ALA A 76 26.75 24.86 23.18
CA ALA A 76 26.91 25.83 22.09
C ALA A 76 28.15 25.51 21.23
N ILE A 77 29.25 25.11 21.85
CA ILE A 77 30.50 24.74 21.18
C ILE A 77 30.30 23.45 20.34
N TYR A 78 29.50 22.47 20.82
CA TYR A 78 29.19 21.26 20.10
C TYR A 78 28.06 21.42 19.05
N ARG A 79 27.50 22.61 18.87
CA ARG A 79 26.44 22.92 17.91
C ARG A 79 26.94 23.65 16.68
N ASP A 80 28.11 24.25 16.78
CA ASP A 80 28.73 24.93 15.66
C ASP A 80 29.44 23.93 14.76
N VAL A 81 29.22 24.05 13.46
CA VAL A 81 29.84 23.20 12.44
C VAL A 81 31.36 23.38 12.43
N GLY A 82 31.83 24.56 12.85
CA GLY A 82 33.23 24.92 12.78
C GLY A 82 33.68 25.22 11.36
N GLU A 83 34.98 25.11 11.12
CA GLU A 83 35.59 25.32 9.80
C GLU A 83 35.17 24.19 8.84
N LEU A 84 34.75 24.56 7.63
CA LEU A 84 34.37 23.59 6.59
C LEU A 84 35.64 22.94 6.02
N PRO A 85 35.60 21.63 5.73
CA PRO A 85 36.65 21.00 4.94
C PRO A 85 36.83 21.74 3.60
N PRO A 86 38.07 21.84 3.09
CA PRO A 86 38.29 22.43 1.78
C PRO A 86 37.68 21.56 0.67
N VAL A 87 37.20 22.19 -0.41
CA VAL A 87 36.73 21.48 -1.60
C VAL A 87 37.91 20.78 -2.26
N VAL A 88 37.85 19.46 -2.41
CA VAL A 88 38.96 18.64 -2.92
C VAL A 88 39.17 18.88 -4.42
N SER A 89 38.07 18.94 -5.19
CA SER A 89 38.18 19.14 -6.64
C SER A 89 37.11 20.12 -7.17
N PRO A 90 37.40 21.46 -7.13
CA PRO A 90 36.47 22.46 -7.67
C PRO A 90 36.13 22.24 -9.14
N SER A 91 37.09 21.73 -9.95
CA SER A 91 36.87 21.43 -11.37
C SER A 91 35.94 20.24 -11.59
N ARG A 92 36.05 19.18 -10.76
CA ARG A 92 35.11 18.03 -10.79
C ARG A 92 33.70 18.52 -10.44
N ARG A 93 33.58 19.33 -9.40
CA ARG A 93 32.32 19.95 -9.00
C ARG A 93 31.73 20.81 -10.12
N LEU A 94 32.53 21.67 -10.75
CA LEU A 94 32.06 22.54 -11.82
C LEU A 94 31.58 21.76 -13.04
N ARG A 95 32.26 20.69 -13.41
CA ARG A 95 31.80 19.82 -14.49
C ARG A 95 30.49 19.10 -14.09
N ALA A 96 30.47 18.50 -12.90
CA ALA A 96 29.33 17.76 -12.40
C ALA A 96 28.06 18.62 -12.22
N SER A 97 28.20 19.90 -11.87
CA SER A 97 27.06 20.81 -11.76
C SER A 97 26.37 21.09 -13.09
N ARG A 98 27.06 20.87 -14.22
CA ARG A 98 26.59 21.15 -15.59
C ARG A 98 26.26 19.90 -16.40
N ASP A 99 26.69 18.73 -15.94
CA ASP A 99 26.60 17.44 -16.62
C ASP A 99 26.07 16.41 -15.63
N PHE A 100 24.77 16.07 -15.73
CA PHE A 100 24.11 15.14 -14.83
C PHE A 100 24.64 13.72 -14.96
N GLN A 101 25.00 13.27 -16.18
CA GLN A 101 25.63 11.96 -16.38
C GLN A 101 26.96 11.90 -15.63
N PHE A 102 27.81 12.87 -15.80
CA PHE A 102 29.09 12.95 -15.12
C PHE A 102 28.92 13.04 -13.59
N PHE A 103 27.91 13.75 -13.12
CA PHE A 103 27.56 13.76 -11.68
C PHE A 103 27.30 12.36 -11.14
N CYS A 104 26.48 11.56 -11.83
CA CYS A 104 26.21 10.17 -11.44
C CYS A 104 27.50 9.32 -11.44
N GLU A 105 28.34 9.45 -12.46
CA GLU A 105 29.60 8.71 -12.58
C GLU A 105 30.61 9.10 -11.50
N ALA A 106 30.73 10.40 -11.23
CA ALA A 106 31.75 10.92 -10.34
C ALA A 106 31.46 10.71 -8.85
N TYR A 107 30.17 10.76 -8.46
CA TYR A 107 29.79 10.71 -7.05
C TYR A 107 29.08 9.41 -6.63
N PHE A 108 28.67 8.58 -7.58
CA PHE A 108 27.98 7.32 -7.31
C PHE A 108 28.57 6.15 -8.14
N PRO A 109 29.91 5.98 -8.20
CA PRO A 109 30.54 4.97 -9.06
C PRO A 109 30.11 3.53 -8.71
N ASP A 110 29.88 3.23 -7.44
CA ASP A 110 29.45 1.91 -7.00
C ASP A 110 28.02 1.57 -7.46
N MET A 111 27.15 2.59 -7.53
CA MET A 111 25.78 2.41 -8.01
C MET A 111 25.71 2.28 -9.53
N PHE A 112 26.62 2.95 -10.26
CA PHE A 112 26.68 2.99 -11.73
C PHE A 112 27.95 2.33 -12.26
N SER A 113 28.25 1.12 -11.76
CA SER A 113 29.46 0.38 -12.11
C SER A 113 29.47 -0.20 -13.52
N LEU A 114 28.29 -0.41 -14.13
CA LEU A 114 28.17 -0.89 -15.49
C LEU A 114 28.20 0.28 -16.49
N LYS A 115 28.81 0.05 -17.65
CA LYS A 115 28.80 1.01 -18.74
C LYS A 115 27.37 1.39 -19.15
N TRP A 116 27.11 2.67 -19.32
CA TRP A 116 25.81 3.19 -19.76
C TRP A 116 25.43 2.67 -21.16
N SER A 117 24.21 2.20 -21.31
CA SER A 117 23.63 1.95 -22.62
C SER A 117 23.25 3.28 -23.30
N ASN A 118 23.05 3.25 -24.62
CA ASN A 118 22.54 4.40 -25.36
C ASN A 118 21.20 4.92 -24.83
N ASP A 119 20.36 4.01 -24.34
CA ASP A 119 19.08 4.36 -23.73
C ASP A 119 19.27 5.16 -22.44
N HIS A 120 20.21 4.76 -21.58
CA HIS A 120 20.55 5.52 -20.36
C HIS A 120 21.04 6.92 -20.70
N ILE A 121 21.99 7.06 -21.64
CA ILE A 121 22.53 8.36 -22.05
C ILE A 121 21.40 9.27 -22.53
N SER A 122 20.52 8.77 -23.39
CA SER A 122 19.36 9.52 -23.89
C SER A 122 18.41 9.93 -22.76
N VAL A 123 18.18 9.07 -21.78
CA VAL A 123 17.30 9.33 -20.62
C VAL A 123 17.93 10.42 -19.74
N LEU A 124 19.23 10.28 -19.39
CA LEU A 124 19.94 11.24 -18.56
C LEU A 124 19.93 12.65 -19.17
N GLN A 125 20.21 12.77 -20.47
CA GLN A 125 20.16 14.04 -21.19
C GLN A 125 18.77 14.69 -21.19
N LYS A 126 17.70 13.88 -21.38
CA LYS A 126 16.32 14.39 -21.33
C LYS A 126 15.91 14.79 -19.91
N MET A 127 16.33 14.05 -18.89
CA MET A 127 16.09 14.39 -17.49
C MET A 127 16.80 15.71 -17.14
N GLU A 128 18.08 15.84 -17.45
CA GLU A 128 18.86 17.06 -17.27
C GLU A 128 18.17 18.26 -17.90
N LYS A 129 17.82 18.15 -19.18
CA LYS A 129 17.09 19.22 -19.90
C LYS A 129 15.78 19.58 -19.22
N THR A 130 15.01 18.58 -18.76
CA THR A 130 13.75 18.80 -18.05
C THR A 130 13.98 19.50 -16.71
N ILE A 131 15.00 19.10 -15.97
CA ILE A 131 15.34 19.71 -14.68
C ILE A 131 15.77 21.15 -14.89
N LEU A 132 16.64 21.44 -15.86
CA LEU A 132 17.17 22.79 -16.06
C LEU A 132 16.10 23.76 -16.62
N PHE A 133 15.34 23.35 -17.62
CA PHE A 133 14.46 24.27 -18.38
C PHE A 133 12.96 24.11 -18.04
N GLY A 134 12.61 23.13 -17.21
CA GLY A 134 11.22 22.78 -16.94
C GLY A 134 10.58 22.04 -18.10
N GLY A 135 9.45 21.41 -17.81
CA GLY A 135 8.70 20.55 -18.74
C GLY A 135 8.37 19.21 -18.10
N GLN A 136 7.86 18.32 -18.92
CA GLN A 136 7.37 17.02 -18.48
C GLN A 136 8.10 15.92 -19.25
N TYR A 137 8.51 14.88 -18.54
CA TYR A 137 9.22 13.77 -19.13
C TYR A 137 8.81 12.45 -18.46
N ALA A 138 8.14 11.57 -19.20
CA ALA A 138 7.82 10.20 -18.77
C ALA A 138 8.83 9.22 -19.35
N LEU A 139 9.31 8.28 -18.54
CA LEU A 139 10.27 7.28 -18.98
C LEU A 139 9.94 5.90 -18.42
N ALA A 140 9.86 4.91 -19.30
CA ALA A 140 9.83 3.50 -18.93
C ALA A 140 11.13 2.84 -19.36
N MET A 141 11.83 2.26 -18.40
CA MET A 141 13.02 1.44 -18.61
C MET A 141 12.80 0.06 -17.99
N PRO A 142 13.49 -0.98 -18.46
CA PRO A 142 13.41 -2.32 -17.90
C PRO A 142 13.64 -2.33 -16.39
N ARG A 143 12.97 -3.22 -15.68
CA ARG A 143 13.20 -3.42 -14.25
C ARG A 143 14.68 -3.69 -13.97
N GLY A 144 15.24 -3.06 -12.94
CA GLY A 144 16.67 -3.16 -12.62
C GLY A 144 17.61 -2.33 -13.51
N SER A 145 17.09 -1.34 -14.28
CA SER A 145 17.90 -0.34 -15.02
C SER A 145 18.30 0.86 -14.18
N GLY A 146 18.07 0.86 -12.87
CA GLY A 146 18.46 1.98 -12.00
C GLY A 146 17.55 3.21 -12.06
N LYS A 147 16.31 3.09 -12.56
CA LYS A 147 15.35 4.23 -12.68
C LYS A 147 15.24 5.06 -11.40
N THR A 148 14.92 4.40 -10.28
CA THR A 148 14.76 5.05 -8.98
C THR A 148 16.06 5.66 -8.49
N THR A 149 17.19 4.96 -8.64
CA THR A 149 18.51 5.48 -8.27
C THR A 149 18.88 6.73 -9.07
N ILE A 150 18.62 6.74 -10.37
CA ILE A 150 18.82 7.92 -11.23
C ILE A 150 17.90 9.06 -10.76
N ALA A 151 16.67 8.77 -10.39
CA ALA A 151 15.71 9.76 -9.87
C ALA A 151 16.15 10.36 -8.52
N GLU A 152 16.68 9.54 -7.61
CA GLU A 152 17.26 9.99 -6.34
C GLU A 152 18.49 10.90 -6.59
N CYS A 153 19.40 10.48 -7.48
CA CYS A 153 20.55 11.31 -7.88
C CYS A 153 20.11 12.62 -8.53
N ALA A 154 19.03 12.62 -9.32
CA ALA A 154 18.48 13.83 -9.92
C ALA A 154 17.92 14.81 -8.87
N CYS A 155 17.28 14.30 -7.79
CA CYS A 155 16.86 15.13 -6.67
C CYS A 155 18.05 15.78 -5.95
N ILE A 156 19.10 14.98 -5.68
CA ILE A 156 20.33 15.48 -5.05
C ILE A 156 20.96 16.54 -5.97
N TRP A 157 21.23 16.21 -7.23
CA TRP A 157 21.86 17.10 -8.21
C TRP A 157 21.13 18.43 -8.36
N ALA A 158 19.80 18.38 -8.50
CA ALA A 158 18.98 19.58 -8.65
C ALA A 158 19.02 20.49 -7.42
N SER A 159 19.06 19.92 -6.21
CA SER A 159 19.01 20.65 -4.96
C SER A 159 20.37 21.23 -4.57
N ILE A 160 21.47 20.42 -4.64
CA ILE A 160 22.79 20.88 -4.16
C ILE A 160 23.46 21.87 -5.11
N ASN A 161 23.15 21.82 -6.41
CA ASN A 161 23.67 22.78 -7.41
C ASN A 161 22.73 23.99 -7.62
N GLY A 162 21.66 24.12 -6.82
CA GLY A 162 20.76 25.28 -6.90
C GLY A 162 19.90 25.34 -8.17
N HIS A 163 19.82 24.25 -8.95
CA HIS A 163 18.98 24.20 -10.15
C HIS A 163 17.49 24.28 -9.80
N ARG A 164 17.10 23.74 -8.64
CA ARG A 164 15.71 23.75 -8.14
C ARG A 164 15.66 23.99 -6.63
N GLU A 165 14.91 25.03 -6.24
CA GLU A 165 14.77 25.43 -4.83
C GLU A 165 13.89 24.48 -4.01
N PHE A 166 12.92 23.80 -4.65
CA PHE A 166 11.99 22.91 -3.98
C PHE A 166 11.63 21.72 -4.87
N SER A 167 12.14 20.56 -4.48
CA SER A 167 11.91 19.27 -5.12
C SER A 167 10.88 18.46 -4.33
N VAL A 168 9.97 17.77 -5.02
CA VAL A 168 8.99 16.84 -4.41
C VAL A 168 9.12 15.49 -5.07
N LEU A 169 9.31 14.45 -4.25
CA LEU A 169 9.32 13.07 -4.69
C LEU A 169 7.99 12.42 -4.30
N ILE A 170 7.26 11.93 -5.28
CA ILE A 170 5.93 11.35 -5.12
C ILE A 170 5.99 9.89 -5.56
N GLY A 171 5.71 8.98 -4.63
CA GLY A 171 5.57 7.55 -4.90
C GLY A 171 4.12 7.12 -5.10
N ALA A 172 3.90 5.87 -5.47
CA ALA A 172 2.57 5.25 -5.52
C ALA A 172 1.85 5.33 -4.17
N ASP A 173 2.62 5.25 -3.08
CA ASP A 173 2.20 5.49 -1.70
C ASP A 173 3.27 6.26 -0.92
N LEU A 174 2.97 6.59 0.34
CA LEU A 174 3.92 7.33 1.19
C LEU A 174 5.11 6.46 1.62
N THR A 175 4.94 5.14 1.69
CA THR A 175 5.98 4.22 2.18
C THR A 175 7.14 4.15 1.20
N SER A 176 6.85 3.97 -0.10
CA SER A 176 7.87 3.98 -1.17
C SER A 176 8.57 5.34 -1.25
N ALA A 177 7.83 6.45 -1.15
CA ALA A 177 8.43 7.78 -1.14
C ALA A 177 9.35 8.00 0.08
N THR A 178 9.00 7.44 1.26
CA THR A 178 9.83 7.51 2.48
C THR A 178 11.15 6.76 2.28
N GLN A 179 11.11 5.56 1.70
CA GLN A 179 12.31 4.79 1.41
C GLN A 179 13.29 5.56 0.51
N ASN A 180 12.79 6.18 -0.56
CA ASN A 180 13.61 6.99 -1.46
C ASN A 180 14.21 8.21 -0.74
N LEU A 181 13.45 8.87 0.15
CA LEU A 181 13.97 9.97 0.94
C LEU A 181 15.09 9.54 1.91
N ASP A 182 14.93 8.37 2.53
CA ASP A 182 15.93 7.83 3.45
C ASP A 182 17.21 7.43 2.69
N ASN A 183 17.11 6.92 1.45
CA ASN A 183 18.26 6.70 0.57
C ASN A 183 18.99 8.02 0.24
N ILE A 184 18.25 9.08 -0.07
CA ILE A 184 18.83 10.41 -0.33
C ILE A 184 19.52 10.95 0.92
N LYS A 185 18.92 10.84 2.11
CA LYS A 185 19.54 11.23 3.39
C LYS A 185 20.84 10.48 3.63
N SER A 186 20.81 9.17 3.44
CA SER A 186 21.99 8.32 3.57
C SER A 186 23.11 8.73 2.60
N SER A 187 22.76 9.06 1.36
CA SER A 187 23.73 9.54 0.38
C SER A 187 24.36 10.88 0.78
N LEU A 188 23.57 11.83 1.28
CA LEU A 188 24.08 13.12 1.74
C LEU A 188 24.91 13.02 3.02
N GLU A 189 24.64 12.04 3.89
CA GLU A 189 25.34 11.83 5.17
C GLU A 189 26.63 11.02 5.01
N ASN A 190 26.61 9.98 4.15
CA ASN A 190 27.62 8.93 4.15
C ASN A 190 28.47 8.87 2.86
N ASN A 191 28.15 9.64 1.81
CA ASN A 191 28.93 9.61 0.58
C ASN A 191 30.16 10.51 0.70
N ASP A 192 31.33 9.90 0.82
CA ASP A 192 32.59 10.64 1.00
C ASP A 192 32.98 11.46 -0.26
N LEU A 193 32.63 11.01 -1.46
CA LEU A 193 32.91 11.76 -2.71
C LEU A 193 32.04 13.04 -2.79
N LEU A 194 30.79 12.98 -2.32
CA LEU A 194 29.97 14.18 -2.18
C LEU A 194 30.54 15.11 -1.10
N LEU A 195 30.99 14.58 0.03
CA LEU A 195 31.59 15.37 1.10
C LEU A 195 32.86 16.09 0.64
N GLU A 196 33.67 15.45 -0.20
CA GLU A 196 34.90 16.07 -0.77
C GLU A 196 34.62 17.37 -1.53
N ASP A 197 33.56 17.42 -2.33
CA ASP A 197 33.32 18.54 -3.23
C ASP A 197 32.13 19.44 -2.83
N TYR A 198 31.23 18.95 -1.93
CA TYR A 198 30.10 19.70 -1.40
C TYR A 198 30.13 19.75 0.15
N PRO A 199 31.28 20.15 0.76
CA PRO A 199 31.44 20.12 2.20
C PRO A 199 30.44 21.02 2.93
N GLU A 200 30.02 22.15 2.34
CA GLU A 200 29.05 23.07 2.92
C GLU A 200 27.66 22.46 3.08
N ILE A 201 27.38 21.35 2.41
CA ILE A 201 26.11 20.63 2.49
C ILE A 201 26.29 19.35 3.31
N CYS A 202 27.24 18.51 2.91
CA CYS A 202 27.39 17.16 3.47
C CYS A 202 28.00 17.16 4.88
N TYR A 203 28.96 18.08 5.15
CA TYR A 203 29.62 18.11 6.46
C TYR A 203 28.67 18.49 7.60
N PRO A 204 27.82 19.52 7.50
CA PRO A 204 26.78 19.81 8.50
C PRO A 204 25.81 18.67 8.71
N ILE A 205 25.44 17.94 7.64
CA ILE A 205 24.56 16.76 7.71
C ILE A 205 25.26 15.63 8.45
N LYS A 206 26.52 15.33 8.13
CA LYS A 206 27.33 14.29 8.78
C LYS A 206 27.48 14.54 10.28
N LEU A 207 27.64 15.80 10.71
CA LEU A 207 27.81 16.20 12.13
C LEU A 207 26.55 15.98 12.99
N ILE A 208 25.38 15.84 12.44
CA ILE A 208 24.19 15.52 13.23
C ILE A 208 24.09 14.03 13.60
N GLU A 209 24.90 13.14 12.98
CA GLU A 209 24.97 11.70 13.26
C GLU A 209 23.56 11.04 13.29
N GLY A 210 22.71 11.37 12.32
CA GLY A 210 21.34 10.88 12.24
C GLY A 210 20.37 11.44 13.29
N ILE A 211 20.82 12.32 14.19
CA ILE A 211 19.99 12.87 15.27
C ILE A 211 19.31 14.16 14.83
N SER A 212 18.08 14.07 14.32
CA SER A 212 17.31 15.22 13.79
C SER A 212 17.16 16.39 14.78
N ALA A 213 17.19 16.14 16.09
CA ALA A 213 17.14 17.18 17.10
C ALA A 213 18.37 18.10 17.09
N ARG A 214 19.53 17.59 16.66
CA ARG A 214 20.77 18.39 16.53
C ARG A 214 20.66 19.39 15.37
N ALA A 215 20.04 19.02 14.26
CA ALA A 215 19.83 19.87 13.11
C ALA A 215 19.16 21.20 13.47
N ARG A 216 18.13 21.18 14.31
CA ARG A 216 17.38 22.39 14.71
C ARG A 216 18.19 23.45 15.45
N THR A 217 19.31 23.08 16.03
CA THR A 217 20.12 23.95 16.87
C THR A 217 21.51 24.18 16.31
N GLN A 218 21.83 23.56 15.17
CA GLN A 218 23.12 23.66 14.52
C GLN A 218 23.38 25.08 14.03
N THR A 219 24.63 25.53 14.17
CA THR A 219 25.10 26.83 13.73
C THR A 219 26.36 26.66 12.89
N TYR A 220 26.62 27.64 12.03
CA TYR A 220 27.88 27.84 11.31
C TYR A 220 28.27 29.30 11.48
N LEU A 221 29.46 29.55 11.98
CA LEU A 221 29.92 30.90 12.34
C LEU A 221 28.90 31.67 13.20
N PHE A 222 28.30 30.97 14.16
CA PHE A 222 27.24 31.45 15.06
C PHE A 222 25.88 31.76 14.42
N GLU A 223 25.73 31.66 13.10
CA GLU A 223 24.46 31.74 12.39
C GLU A 223 23.79 30.38 12.30
N ARG A 224 22.46 30.35 12.28
CA ARG A 224 21.72 29.10 12.14
C ARG A 224 21.87 28.49 10.76
N THR A 225 22.25 27.21 10.67
CA THR A 225 22.30 26.49 9.39
C THR A 225 20.92 26.22 8.80
N ASN A 226 19.85 26.32 9.62
CA ASN A 226 18.47 25.97 9.23
C ASN A 226 18.32 24.57 8.59
N LEU A 227 19.27 23.68 8.87
CA LEU A 227 19.22 22.29 8.45
C LEU A 227 17.94 21.62 8.99
N GLY A 228 17.20 20.94 8.17
CA GLY A 228 16.03 20.14 8.52
C GLY A 228 16.18 18.69 8.04
N MET A 229 16.09 17.74 8.96
CA MET A 229 16.08 16.30 8.68
C MET A 229 14.83 15.68 9.31
N LEU A 230 13.67 15.93 8.68
CA LEU A 230 12.38 15.42 9.15
C LEU A 230 12.06 14.08 8.49
N GLY A 231 11.01 13.39 8.96
CA GLY A 231 10.56 12.14 8.39
C GLY A 231 10.11 12.26 6.93
N ASP A 232 9.56 13.40 6.55
CA ASP A 232 8.97 13.67 5.24
C ASP A 232 9.65 14.81 4.46
N GLU A 233 10.70 15.43 5.03
CA GLU A 233 11.36 16.60 4.43
C GLU A 233 12.84 16.69 4.80
N ILE A 234 13.65 17.11 3.82
CA ILE A 234 15.02 17.59 4.01
C ILE A 234 15.04 19.08 3.66
N SER A 235 15.64 19.92 4.51
CA SER A 235 16.02 21.28 4.17
C SER A 235 17.54 21.36 4.18
N ILE A 236 18.14 21.68 3.05
CA ILE A 236 19.59 21.79 2.88
C ILE A 236 20.15 22.93 3.76
N PRO A 237 21.33 22.75 4.39
CA PRO A 237 21.92 23.79 5.26
C PRO A 237 22.06 25.12 4.54
N THR A 238 21.79 26.20 5.24
CA THR A 238 22.03 27.58 4.77
C THR A 238 23.39 28.02 5.27
N ILE A 239 24.37 28.10 4.38
CA ILE A 239 25.77 28.38 4.72
C ILE A 239 26.35 29.44 3.79
N LYS A 240 27.15 30.32 4.34
CA LYS A 240 28.02 31.26 3.62
C LYS A 240 29.46 30.76 3.70
N PRO A 241 29.97 30.00 2.70
CA PRO A 241 31.32 29.48 2.76
C PRO A 241 32.33 30.61 2.70
N ASP A 242 33.31 30.59 3.60
CA ASP A 242 34.35 31.59 3.65
C ASP A 242 35.36 31.42 2.52
N GLY A 243 35.85 32.54 1.95
CA GLY A 243 36.87 32.56 0.89
C GLY A 243 36.39 32.11 -0.51
N TRP A 244 35.17 31.66 -0.70
CA TRP A 244 34.68 31.16 -2.01
C TRP A 244 34.45 32.30 -3.01
N ALA A 245 34.19 33.51 -2.55
CA ALA A 245 33.98 34.66 -3.43
C ALA A 245 35.23 35.03 -4.24
N ASP A 246 36.41 34.78 -3.68
CA ASP A 246 37.71 35.10 -4.27
C ASP A 246 38.28 33.95 -5.11
N ASP A 247 37.68 32.74 -5.02
CA ASP A 247 38.11 31.59 -5.82
C ASP A 247 37.47 31.63 -7.20
N PRO A 248 38.26 31.51 -8.32
CA PRO A 248 37.76 31.67 -9.69
C PRO A 248 36.72 30.56 -10.09
N ILE A 249 36.73 29.45 -9.42
CA ILE A 249 35.79 28.33 -9.70
C ILE A 249 34.66 28.30 -8.66
N LEU A 250 35.01 28.38 -7.36
CA LEU A 250 34.03 28.27 -6.30
C LEU A 250 33.06 29.46 -6.24
N SER A 251 33.46 30.63 -6.77
CA SER A 251 32.57 31.79 -6.94
C SER A 251 31.33 31.50 -7.78
N ASN A 252 31.35 30.47 -8.64
CA ASN A 252 30.17 30.00 -9.38
C ASN A 252 29.12 29.31 -8.47
N PHE A 253 29.49 28.97 -7.25
CA PHE A 253 28.63 28.21 -6.32
C PHE A 253 28.11 29.03 -5.14
N ILE A 254 28.21 30.35 -5.21
CA ILE A 254 27.61 31.27 -4.25
C ILE A 254 26.61 32.22 -4.93
N THR A 255 25.61 32.60 -4.18
CA THR A 255 24.63 33.64 -4.57
C THR A 255 25.22 35.05 -4.40
N ASP A 256 24.54 36.07 -4.94
CA ASP A 256 24.92 37.47 -4.74
C ASP A 256 24.99 37.86 -3.24
N GLU A 257 24.21 37.14 -2.37
CA GLU A 257 24.24 37.36 -0.93
C GLU A 257 25.32 36.54 -0.20
N GLY A 258 26.14 35.80 -0.94
CA GLY A 258 27.28 34.99 -0.46
C GLY A 258 26.89 33.60 0.09
N TYR A 259 25.65 33.15 -0.05
CA TYR A 259 25.25 31.80 0.34
C TYR A 259 25.64 30.78 -0.72
N SER A 260 25.92 29.54 -0.32
CA SER A 260 25.98 28.40 -1.26
C SER A 260 24.71 28.30 -2.10
N VAL A 261 24.82 28.01 -3.39
CA VAL A 261 23.69 27.96 -4.34
C VAL A 261 22.65 26.95 -3.93
N GLY A 262 23.03 25.87 -3.23
CA GLY A 262 22.12 24.86 -2.68
C GLY A 262 21.45 25.27 -1.36
N SER A 263 21.87 26.36 -0.75
CA SER A 263 21.40 26.78 0.60
C SER A 263 19.89 26.92 0.68
N GLY A 264 19.29 26.23 1.66
CA GLY A 264 17.85 26.28 1.93
C GLY A 264 16.99 25.62 0.86
N ALA A 265 17.55 24.82 -0.04
CA ALA A 265 16.78 23.97 -0.93
C ALA A 265 16.00 22.91 -0.13
N ILE A 266 14.82 22.59 -0.60
CA ILE A 266 13.88 21.71 0.09
C ILE A 266 13.60 20.49 -0.75
N LEU A 267 13.63 19.34 -0.11
CA LEU A 267 13.21 18.07 -0.68
C LEU A 267 12.13 17.47 0.20
N ARG A 268 10.93 17.26 -0.33
CA ARG A 268 9.78 16.72 0.40
C ARG A 268 9.19 15.53 -0.32
N ILE A 269 8.54 14.62 0.43
CA ILE A 269 7.87 13.45 -0.14
C ILE A 269 6.36 13.53 0.00
N ALA A 270 5.67 12.77 -0.87
CA ALA A 270 4.24 12.53 -0.76
C ALA A 270 3.86 11.19 -1.42
N GLY A 271 2.77 10.57 -1.00
CA GLY A 271 2.08 9.55 -1.79
C GLY A 271 1.14 10.23 -2.81
N ILE A 272 0.93 9.64 -3.99
CA ILE A 272 0.12 10.24 -5.05
C ILE A 272 -1.34 10.51 -4.63
N THR A 273 -1.88 9.70 -3.73
CA THR A 273 -3.22 9.88 -3.15
C THR A 273 -3.24 10.82 -1.94
N GLY A 274 -2.06 11.32 -1.53
CA GLY A 274 -1.89 12.16 -0.36
C GLY A 274 -2.25 13.62 -0.58
N ARG A 275 -1.93 14.45 0.41
CA ARG A 275 -2.22 15.90 0.38
C ARG A 275 -1.16 16.66 -0.42
N ILE A 276 -1.32 16.72 -1.75
CA ILE A 276 -0.36 17.37 -2.66
C ILE A 276 -0.70 18.84 -2.91
N ARG A 277 -2.00 19.17 -3.05
CA ARG A 277 -2.45 20.53 -3.41
C ARG A 277 -2.02 21.55 -2.38
N GLY A 278 -1.47 22.68 -2.87
CA GLY A 278 -1.13 23.82 -2.04
C GLY A 278 0.19 23.67 -1.28
N MET A 279 1.05 22.70 -1.63
CA MET A 279 2.39 22.60 -1.05
C MET A 279 3.14 23.92 -1.18
N SER A 280 3.72 24.35 -0.09
CA SER A 280 4.59 25.52 -0.02
C SER A 280 5.41 25.45 1.26
N HIS A 281 6.58 26.05 1.22
CA HIS A 281 7.44 26.20 2.40
C HIS A 281 7.79 27.67 2.59
N VAL A 282 7.90 28.11 3.83
CA VAL A 282 8.40 29.46 4.15
C VAL A 282 9.83 29.30 4.65
N ARG A 283 10.77 29.75 3.84
CA ARG A 283 12.20 29.70 4.18
C ARG A 283 12.51 30.64 5.35
N PRO A 284 13.65 30.47 6.03
CA PRO A 284 14.06 31.35 7.13
C PRO A 284 14.18 32.81 6.75
N ASP A 285 14.48 33.11 5.47
CA ASP A 285 14.51 34.45 4.90
C ASP A 285 13.11 35.08 4.72
N GLY A 286 12.03 34.36 5.11
CA GLY A 286 10.64 34.78 4.95
C GLY A 286 10.07 34.56 3.55
N LYS A 287 10.87 34.12 2.58
CA LYS A 287 10.45 33.84 1.20
C LYS A 287 9.60 32.58 1.16
N LYS A 288 8.40 32.68 0.62
CA LYS A 288 7.53 31.55 0.38
C LYS A 288 7.88 30.88 -0.95
N VAL A 289 8.38 29.65 -0.91
CA VAL A 289 8.73 28.86 -2.08
C VAL A 289 7.66 27.77 -2.34
N ARG A 290 7.51 27.41 -3.62
CA ARG A 290 6.63 26.35 -4.09
C ARG A 290 7.42 25.30 -4.86
N PRO A 291 6.94 24.04 -4.93
CA PRO A 291 7.62 23.02 -5.72
C PRO A 291 7.87 23.48 -7.16
N SER A 292 9.08 23.33 -7.60
CA SER A 292 9.52 23.66 -8.95
C SER A 292 10.05 22.44 -9.71
N PHE A 293 10.33 21.35 -8.98
CA PHE A 293 10.73 20.06 -9.52
C PHE A 293 9.92 18.95 -8.85
N VAL A 294 9.41 18.01 -9.63
CA VAL A 294 8.65 16.85 -9.13
C VAL A 294 9.18 15.59 -9.79
N ILE A 295 9.42 14.57 -8.99
CA ILE A 295 9.60 13.20 -9.45
C ILE A 295 8.36 12.39 -9.07
N LEU A 296 7.81 11.67 -10.05
CA LEU A 296 6.73 10.71 -9.89
C LEU A 296 7.31 9.31 -10.05
N ASP A 297 7.83 8.72 -8.97
CA ASP A 297 8.49 7.42 -9.02
C ASP A 297 7.47 6.29 -8.93
N ASP A 298 7.32 5.55 -10.04
CA ASP A 298 6.33 4.48 -10.23
C ASP A 298 4.95 4.83 -9.63
N PRO A 299 4.20 5.83 -10.19
CA PRO A 299 3.02 6.41 -9.55
C PRO A 299 1.79 5.47 -9.56
N GLN A 300 1.96 4.22 -9.97
CA GLN A 300 0.93 3.18 -9.99
C GLN A 300 1.41 1.93 -9.25
N THR A 301 0.46 1.15 -8.73
CA THR A 301 0.67 -0.21 -8.21
C THR A 301 0.02 -1.21 -9.15
N ASP A 302 0.34 -2.49 -9.01
CA ASP A 302 -0.27 -3.57 -9.82
C ASP A 302 -1.81 -3.54 -9.74
N GLU A 303 -2.37 -3.27 -8.55
CA GLU A 303 -3.82 -3.18 -8.37
C GLU A 303 -4.39 -1.95 -9.08
N SER A 304 -3.71 -0.81 -8.99
CA SER A 304 -4.20 0.42 -9.60
C SER A 304 -4.08 0.41 -11.12
N ALA A 305 -3.10 -0.32 -11.68
CA ALA A 305 -2.92 -0.50 -13.11
C ALA A 305 -4.05 -1.33 -13.75
N LYS A 306 -4.76 -2.13 -12.94
CA LYS A 306 -5.91 -2.93 -13.38
C LYS A 306 -7.24 -2.18 -13.33
N SER A 307 -7.32 -1.04 -12.67
CA SER A 307 -8.56 -0.29 -12.44
C SER A 307 -8.59 1.01 -13.24
N MET A 308 -9.47 1.09 -14.25
CA MET A 308 -9.64 2.28 -15.09
C MET A 308 -10.05 3.52 -14.28
N SER A 309 -10.83 3.34 -13.22
CA SER A 309 -11.23 4.47 -12.35
C SER A 309 -10.04 5.02 -11.56
N GLN A 310 -9.17 4.15 -11.06
CA GLN A 310 -7.94 4.55 -10.36
C GLN A 310 -6.93 5.19 -11.32
N ILE A 311 -6.77 4.65 -12.53
CA ILE A 311 -5.95 5.24 -13.60
C ILE A 311 -6.43 6.67 -13.88
N ALA A 312 -7.73 6.85 -14.17
CA ALA A 312 -8.32 8.16 -14.45
C ALA A 312 -8.24 9.12 -13.26
N SER A 313 -8.32 8.61 -12.03
CA SER A 313 -8.15 9.41 -10.81
C SER A 313 -6.72 9.92 -10.65
N ARG A 314 -5.72 9.04 -10.81
CA ARG A 314 -4.30 9.41 -10.75
C ARG A 314 -3.91 10.36 -11.87
N GLU A 315 -4.37 10.13 -13.09
CA GLU A 315 -4.18 11.02 -14.23
C GLU A 315 -4.71 12.44 -13.93
N ARG A 316 -5.91 12.55 -13.34
CA ARG A 316 -6.48 13.84 -12.90
C ARG A 316 -5.66 14.50 -11.77
N ILE A 317 -5.08 13.73 -10.86
CA ILE A 317 -4.19 14.25 -9.82
C ILE A 317 -2.92 14.81 -10.45
N ILE A 318 -2.30 14.07 -11.36
CA ILE A 318 -1.07 14.50 -12.04
C ILE A 318 -1.34 15.78 -12.82
N ASN A 319 -2.32 15.78 -13.71
CA ASN A 319 -2.63 16.92 -14.59
C ASN A 319 -3.18 18.13 -13.82
N GLY A 320 -4.00 17.92 -12.78
CA GLY A 320 -4.66 19.01 -12.07
C GLY A 320 -3.96 19.50 -10.80
N ALA A 321 -3.41 18.58 -9.99
CA ALA A 321 -2.82 18.94 -8.71
C ALA A 321 -1.31 19.15 -8.80
N ILE A 322 -0.61 18.25 -9.48
CA ILE A 322 0.86 18.23 -9.51
C ILE A 322 1.37 19.29 -10.49
N MET A 323 0.85 19.35 -11.69
CA MET A 323 1.26 20.34 -12.69
C MET A 323 1.01 21.80 -12.27
N GLY A 324 0.08 22.02 -11.35
CA GLY A 324 -0.21 23.35 -10.78
C GLY A 324 0.63 23.75 -9.57
N LEU A 325 1.58 22.94 -9.10
CA LEU A 325 2.33 23.17 -7.86
C LEU A 325 3.24 24.42 -7.93
N ALA A 326 3.91 24.67 -9.05
CA ALA A 326 4.86 25.77 -9.20
C ALA A 326 4.21 27.15 -9.10
N GLY A 327 2.89 27.25 -9.32
CA GLY A 327 2.18 28.52 -9.34
C GLY A 327 2.36 29.32 -10.63
N PRO A 328 1.76 30.51 -10.73
CA PRO A 328 1.77 31.30 -11.95
C PRO A 328 3.20 31.79 -12.30
N GLY A 329 3.50 31.83 -13.59
CA GLY A 329 4.76 32.38 -14.13
C GLY A 329 5.99 31.47 -13.98
N LYS A 330 5.88 30.27 -13.38
CA LYS A 330 6.97 29.30 -13.25
C LYS A 330 6.64 28.01 -13.97
N LYS A 331 7.56 27.53 -14.84
CA LYS A 331 7.42 26.24 -15.50
C LYS A 331 7.96 25.15 -14.58
N ILE A 332 7.07 24.23 -14.17
CA ILE A 332 7.45 23.08 -13.37
C ILE A 332 8.32 22.11 -14.18
N ALA A 333 9.30 21.49 -13.56
CA ALA A 333 9.98 20.32 -14.08
C ALA A 333 9.29 19.09 -13.47
N CYS A 334 8.85 18.14 -14.30
CA CYS A 334 8.25 16.91 -13.83
C CYS A 334 8.82 15.72 -14.58
N VAL A 335 9.41 14.79 -13.84
CA VAL A 335 9.98 13.55 -14.38
C VAL A 335 9.22 12.38 -13.79
N MET A 336 8.79 11.44 -14.62
CA MET A 336 8.02 10.26 -14.22
C MET A 336 8.72 8.98 -14.67
N PRO A 337 9.66 8.45 -13.87
CA PRO A 337 10.09 7.07 -14.02
C PRO A 337 8.90 6.13 -13.75
N CYS A 338 8.64 5.22 -14.67
CA CYS A 338 7.50 4.32 -14.56
C CYS A 338 7.79 2.95 -15.17
N THR A 339 6.92 2.00 -14.88
CA THR A 339 6.91 0.65 -15.45
C THR A 339 5.56 0.41 -16.09
N VAL A 340 5.52 -0.12 -17.30
CA VAL A 340 4.26 -0.45 -18.00
C VAL A 340 3.85 -1.85 -17.56
N ILE A 341 2.82 -1.91 -16.75
CA ILE A 341 2.31 -3.17 -16.17
C ILE A 341 1.25 -3.79 -17.11
N ARG A 342 0.40 -2.94 -17.69
CA ARG A 342 -0.72 -3.37 -18.53
C ARG A 342 -0.96 -2.38 -19.67
N ILE A 343 -1.50 -2.86 -20.78
CA ILE A 343 -1.93 -2.00 -21.89
C ILE A 343 -3.03 -1.05 -21.40
N GLY A 344 -2.86 0.26 -21.64
CA GLY A 344 -3.79 1.31 -21.23
C GLY A 344 -3.70 1.72 -19.75
N ASP A 345 -2.72 1.23 -18.99
CA ASP A 345 -2.47 1.69 -17.63
C ASP A 345 -1.93 3.14 -17.60
N LEU A 346 -1.71 3.68 -16.41
CA LEU A 346 -1.26 5.05 -16.23
C LEU A 346 0.06 5.32 -16.97
N ALA A 347 1.05 4.43 -16.84
CA ALA A 347 2.36 4.56 -17.49
C ALA A 347 2.23 4.49 -19.02
N ASP A 348 1.48 3.52 -19.54
CA ASP A 348 1.24 3.35 -20.97
C ASP A 348 0.62 4.60 -21.60
N ARG A 349 -0.37 5.22 -20.90
CA ARG A 349 -1.03 6.45 -21.35
C ARG A 349 -0.09 7.66 -21.39
N PHE A 350 0.71 7.87 -20.35
CA PHE A 350 1.66 8.99 -20.28
C PHE A 350 2.85 8.84 -21.22
N LEU A 351 3.19 7.61 -21.61
CA LEU A 351 4.21 7.32 -22.60
C LEU A 351 3.70 7.42 -24.05
N ASP A 352 2.37 7.42 -24.25
CA ASP A 352 1.78 7.57 -25.58
C ASP A 352 1.70 9.05 -25.98
N GLY A 353 2.58 9.47 -26.89
CA GLY A 353 2.59 10.83 -27.42
C GLY A 353 1.34 11.25 -28.19
N LYS A 354 0.38 10.33 -28.47
CA LYS A 354 -0.93 10.68 -29.02
C LYS A 354 -1.92 11.13 -27.94
N ILE A 355 -1.75 10.58 -26.73
CA ILE A 355 -2.60 10.90 -25.57
C ILE A 355 -1.99 12.08 -24.81
N HIS A 356 -0.70 12.02 -24.49
CA HIS A 356 0.05 13.01 -23.71
C HIS A 356 1.32 13.49 -24.44
N PRO A 357 1.18 14.27 -25.53
CA PRO A 357 2.33 14.75 -26.30
C PRO A 357 3.27 15.66 -25.51
N GLU A 358 2.77 16.33 -24.48
CA GLU A 358 3.51 17.23 -23.59
C GLU A 358 4.53 16.50 -22.69
N TRP A 359 4.39 15.18 -22.51
CA TRP A 359 5.26 14.39 -21.63
C TRP A 359 6.51 13.83 -22.30
N ASN A 360 6.69 14.00 -23.61
CA ASN A 360 7.87 13.53 -24.36
C ASN A 360 8.28 12.08 -24.03
N GLY A 361 7.33 11.19 -23.91
CA GLY A 361 7.50 9.82 -23.40
C GLY A 361 8.62 9.05 -24.08
N THR A 362 9.41 8.33 -23.29
CA THR A 362 10.45 7.40 -23.77
C THR A 362 10.20 6.02 -23.19
N ARG A 363 10.11 5.03 -24.08
CA ARG A 363 9.92 3.62 -23.71
C ARG A 363 11.10 2.81 -24.25
N THR A 364 11.86 2.16 -23.36
CA THR A 364 13.00 1.32 -23.70
C THR A 364 12.73 -0.14 -23.36
N LYS A 365 13.47 -1.04 -23.96
CA LYS A 365 13.30 -2.50 -23.86
C LYS A 365 14.58 -3.15 -23.38
N LEU A 366 14.50 -4.35 -22.82
CA LEU A 366 15.68 -5.15 -22.50
C LEU A 366 16.34 -5.69 -23.77
N LEU A 367 15.50 -6.19 -24.69
CA LEU A 367 15.89 -6.57 -26.04
C LEU A 367 15.17 -5.69 -27.06
N ASN A 368 15.90 -4.93 -27.86
CA ASN A 368 15.34 -4.17 -28.97
C ASN A 368 14.76 -5.09 -30.04
N LYS A 369 15.40 -6.26 -30.24
CA LYS A 369 14.91 -7.36 -31.10
C LYS A 369 15.10 -8.67 -30.38
N LEU A 370 14.10 -9.52 -30.44
CA LEU A 370 14.15 -10.90 -29.93
C LEU A 370 14.92 -11.81 -30.90
N PRO A 371 15.55 -12.89 -30.42
CA PRO A 371 16.14 -13.89 -31.28
C PRO A 371 15.07 -14.57 -32.16
N THR A 372 15.51 -15.10 -33.31
CA THR A 372 14.61 -15.62 -34.34
C THR A 372 14.58 -17.15 -34.44
N ASN A 373 15.47 -17.86 -33.72
CA ASN A 373 15.57 -19.32 -33.74
C ASN A 373 14.81 -19.93 -32.56
N ASP A 374 13.48 -19.94 -32.64
CA ASP A 374 12.60 -20.43 -31.56
C ASP A 374 12.82 -21.91 -31.24
N LEU A 375 13.15 -22.74 -32.25
CA LEU A 375 13.35 -24.17 -32.03
C LEU A 375 14.57 -24.47 -31.16
N LEU A 376 15.68 -23.77 -31.42
CA LEU A 376 16.91 -23.95 -30.67
C LEU A 376 16.79 -23.36 -29.22
N TRP A 377 16.02 -22.29 -29.09
CA TRP A 377 15.68 -21.73 -27.78
C TRP A 377 14.75 -22.64 -26.98
N GLU A 378 13.88 -23.41 -27.61
CA GLU A 378 13.06 -24.41 -26.92
C GLU A 378 13.91 -25.61 -26.43
N GLU A 379 14.93 -26.04 -27.18
CA GLU A 379 15.92 -27.02 -26.71
C GLU A 379 16.69 -26.48 -25.51
N TYR A 380 17.15 -25.21 -25.58
CA TYR A 380 17.80 -24.54 -24.46
C TYR A 380 16.89 -24.50 -23.22
N ARG A 381 15.59 -24.16 -23.39
CA ARG A 381 14.62 -24.12 -22.31
C ARG A 381 14.46 -25.47 -21.61
N LYS A 382 14.36 -26.56 -22.37
CA LYS A 382 14.28 -27.92 -21.84
C LYS A 382 15.53 -28.30 -21.04
N LEU A 383 16.71 -28.07 -21.63
CA LEU A 383 17.98 -28.32 -20.95
C LEU A 383 18.12 -27.51 -19.66
N ARG A 384 17.72 -26.24 -19.68
CA ARG A 384 17.72 -25.38 -18.50
C ARG A 384 16.81 -25.93 -17.40
N PHE A 385 15.61 -26.35 -17.74
CA PHE A 385 14.67 -26.93 -16.80
C PHE A 385 15.23 -28.21 -16.15
N GLU A 386 15.76 -29.14 -16.96
CA GLU A 386 16.36 -30.41 -16.50
C GLU A 386 17.59 -30.18 -15.62
N SER A 387 18.45 -29.24 -16.01
CA SER A 387 19.65 -28.89 -15.26
C SER A 387 19.33 -28.28 -13.88
N LEU A 388 18.38 -27.37 -13.83
CA LEU A 388 17.94 -26.77 -12.58
C LEU A 388 17.24 -27.80 -11.67
N GLN A 389 16.39 -28.66 -12.23
CA GLN A 389 15.72 -29.74 -11.51
C GLN A 389 16.72 -30.75 -10.93
N ALA A 390 17.79 -31.03 -11.66
CA ALA A 390 18.89 -31.89 -11.19
C ALA A 390 19.86 -31.21 -10.24
N GLY A 391 19.67 -29.93 -9.89
CA GLY A 391 20.55 -29.16 -9.01
C GLY A 391 21.93 -28.83 -9.61
N LYS A 392 22.10 -28.93 -10.93
CA LYS A 392 23.38 -28.67 -11.62
C LYS A 392 23.60 -27.20 -11.97
N GLY A 393 22.63 -26.31 -11.67
CA GLY A 393 22.72 -24.89 -12.00
C GLY A 393 22.74 -24.62 -13.51
N LEU A 394 23.35 -23.49 -13.90
CA LEU A 394 23.42 -23.08 -15.32
C LEU A 394 24.64 -23.63 -16.10
N ALA A 395 25.61 -24.32 -15.48
CA ALA A 395 26.84 -24.72 -16.14
C ALA A 395 26.62 -25.56 -17.42
N PRO A 396 25.81 -26.65 -17.43
CA PRO A 396 25.56 -27.42 -18.66
C PRO A 396 24.80 -26.59 -19.73
N VAL A 397 23.98 -25.66 -19.27
CA VAL A 397 23.16 -24.77 -20.14
C VAL A 397 24.07 -23.74 -20.81
N ASN A 398 25.06 -23.22 -20.08
CA ASN A 398 26.05 -22.29 -20.62
C ASN A 398 26.95 -22.95 -21.68
N GLU A 399 27.35 -24.21 -21.46
CA GLU A 399 28.08 -24.99 -22.47
C GLU A 399 27.29 -25.11 -23.77
N PHE A 400 26.00 -25.46 -23.65
CA PHE A 400 25.10 -25.54 -24.81
C PHE A 400 24.96 -24.17 -25.48
N TYR A 401 24.75 -23.10 -24.70
CA TYR A 401 24.62 -21.74 -25.21
C TYR A 401 25.88 -21.31 -25.97
N VAL A 402 27.06 -21.48 -25.39
CA VAL A 402 28.33 -21.09 -26.00
C VAL A 402 28.56 -21.85 -27.31
N LYS A 403 28.28 -23.16 -27.33
CA LYS A 403 28.41 -24.00 -28.54
C LYS A 403 27.49 -23.55 -29.68
N ASN A 404 26.29 -23.10 -29.38
CA ASN A 404 25.27 -22.72 -30.35
C ASN A 404 25.01 -21.19 -30.42
N ARG A 405 25.91 -20.38 -29.86
CA ARG A 405 25.69 -18.96 -29.66
C ARG A 405 25.30 -18.18 -30.91
N THR A 406 25.98 -18.43 -32.03
CA THR A 406 25.72 -17.73 -33.30
C THR A 406 24.25 -17.93 -33.78
N GLU A 407 23.72 -19.12 -33.64
CA GLU A 407 22.33 -19.43 -34.06
C GLU A 407 21.32 -19.02 -32.99
N LEU A 408 21.67 -19.09 -31.67
CA LEU A 408 20.80 -18.63 -30.59
C LEU A 408 20.68 -17.10 -30.59
N ASP A 409 21.78 -16.36 -30.79
CA ASP A 409 21.78 -14.90 -30.81
C ASP A 409 21.23 -14.30 -32.11
N LYS A 410 20.99 -15.10 -33.12
CA LYS A 410 20.57 -14.66 -34.46
C LYS A 410 19.33 -13.76 -34.41
N GLY A 411 19.47 -12.55 -34.91
CA GLY A 411 18.40 -11.54 -34.96
C GLY A 411 18.22 -10.77 -33.65
N ALA A 412 18.80 -11.19 -32.55
CA ALA A 412 18.66 -10.50 -31.26
C ALA A 412 19.52 -9.24 -31.18
N VAL A 413 18.99 -8.20 -30.54
CA VAL A 413 19.70 -6.95 -30.27
C VAL A 413 19.45 -6.53 -28.82
N PRO A 414 20.39 -6.72 -27.91
CA PRO A 414 20.26 -6.25 -26.52
C PRO A 414 20.38 -4.73 -26.48
N ALA A 415 19.56 -4.09 -25.66
CA ALA A 415 19.66 -2.65 -25.41
C ALA A 415 20.83 -2.29 -24.49
N TRP A 416 21.22 -3.23 -23.63
CA TRP A 416 22.32 -3.09 -22.69
C TRP A 416 23.18 -4.35 -22.65
N PRO A 417 24.25 -4.43 -23.45
CA PRO A 417 25.06 -5.64 -23.60
C PRO A 417 25.77 -6.10 -22.33
N GLU A 418 26.06 -5.18 -21.40
CA GLU A 418 26.77 -5.45 -20.16
C GLU A 418 25.84 -6.00 -19.05
N ARG A 419 24.53 -6.05 -19.29
CA ARG A 419 23.55 -6.48 -18.28
C ARG A 419 23.27 -7.97 -18.34
N PHE A 420 23.96 -8.74 -17.54
CA PHE A 420 23.69 -10.17 -17.29
C PHE A 420 24.30 -10.57 -15.93
N ASN A 421 23.86 -11.68 -15.36
CA ASN A 421 24.37 -12.17 -14.09
C ASN A 421 25.74 -12.85 -14.25
N SER A 422 26.50 -12.95 -13.16
CA SER A 422 27.84 -13.53 -13.18
C SER A 422 27.88 -15.03 -13.56
N ASP A 423 26.76 -15.73 -13.43
CA ASP A 423 26.58 -17.13 -13.82
C ASP A 423 25.98 -17.29 -15.23
N GLU A 424 25.83 -16.23 -16.00
CA GLU A 424 25.35 -16.19 -17.37
C GLU A 424 26.44 -15.69 -18.33
N VAL A 425 26.24 -15.89 -19.62
CA VAL A 425 27.27 -15.63 -20.66
C VAL A 425 27.01 -14.33 -21.43
N SER A 426 25.78 -13.87 -21.52
CA SER A 426 25.42 -12.68 -22.29
C SER A 426 24.08 -12.07 -21.86
N ALA A 427 23.87 -10.81 -22.23
CA ALA A 427 22.62 -10.10 -22.01
C ALA A 427 21.43 -10.75 -22.75
N ILE A 428 21.66 -11.40 -23.89
CA ILE A 428 20.63 -12.10 -24.64
C ILE A 428 20.20 -13.35 -23.88
N GLN A 429 21.17 -14.14 -23.40
CA GLN A 429 20.88 -15.31 -22.57
C GLN A 429 20.13 -14.90 -21.30
N HIS A 430 20.58 -13.83 -20.61
CA HIS A 430 19.90 -13.28 -19.45
C HIS A 430 18.44 -12.93 -19.71
N ALA A 431 18.19 -12.19 -20.78
CA ALA A 431 16.83 -11.82 -21.17
C ALA A 431 15.94 -13.02 -21.47
N MET A 432 16.49 -14.04 -22.16
CA MET A 432 15.73 -15.25 -22.44
C MET A 432 15.50 -16.11 -21.21
N ASN A 433 16.46 -16.14 -20.26
CA ASN A 433 16.26 -16.79 -18.97
C ASN A 433 15.13 -16.13 -18.15
N LEU A 434 15.03 -14.80 -18.16
CA LEU A 434 13.92 -14.07 -17.56
C LEU A 434 12.59 -14.42 -18.25
N ARG A 435 12.59 -14.44 -19.58
CA ARG A 435 11.41 -14.83 -20.38
C ARG A 435 10.91 -16.24 -20.05
N PHE A 436 11.82 -17.21 -19.91
CA PHE A 436 11.47 -18.60 -19.56
C PHE A 436 11.05 -18.78 -18.12
N THR A 437 11.40 -17.86 -17.24
CA THR A 437 10.98 -17.88 -15.84
C THR A 437 9.55 -17.39 -15.71
N ASP A 438 9.23 -16.24 -16.31
CA ASP A 438 7.87 -15.68 -16.39
C ASP A 438 7.76 -14.78 -17.62
N GLU A 439 7.16 -15.30 -18.67
CA GLU A 439 7.02 -14.60 -19.95
C GLU A 439 6.17 -13.32 -19.82
N ARG A 440 5.15 -13.35 -18.97
CA ARG A 440 4.25 -12.22 -18.77
C ARG A 440 4.98 -11.06 -18.09
N SER A 441 5.64 -11.32 -16.97
CA SER A 441 6.48 -10.33 -16.28
C SER A 441 7.62 -9.85 -17.17
N PHE A 442 8.20 -10.73 -18.01
CA PHE A 442 9.23 -10.33 -18.97
C PHE A 442 8.72 -9.27 -19.96
N PHE A 443 7.57 -9.47 -20.56
CA PHE A 443 7.03 -8.50 -21.51
C PHE A 443 6.55 -7.22 -20.84
N ALA A 444 5.98 -7.29 -19.64
CA ALA A 444 5.55 -6.11 -18.89
C ALA A 444 6.73 -5.32 -18.31
N GLU A 445 7.53 -5.94 -17.43
CA GLU A 445 8.51 -5.24 -16.61
C GLU A 445 9.88 -5.03 -17.31
N TYR A 446 10.24 -5.92 -18.25
CA TYR A 446 11.55 -5.84 -18.91
C TYR A 446 11.47 -5.38 -20.36
N GLN A 447 10.36 -5.62 -21.05
CA GLN A 447 10.14 -5.12 -22.40
C GLN A 447 9.28 -3.86 -22.43
N ASN A 448 8.66 -3.48 -21.30
CA ASN A 448 7.67 -2.40 -21.23
C ASN A 448 6.61 -2.50 -22.33
N GLN A 449 6.31 -3.71 -22.74
CA GLN A 449 5.37 -4.06 -23.81
C GLN A 449 4.51 -5.24 -23.35
N PRO A 450 3.60 -5.02 -22.37
CA PRO A 450 2.78 -6.09 -21.83
C PRO A 450 1.99 -6.79 -22.94
N ILE A 451 1.86 -8.10 -22.81
CA ILE A 451 1.03 -8.92 -23.71
C ILE A 451 -0.42 -8.56 -23.43
N SER A 452 -1.22 -8.39 -24.49
CA SER A 452 -2.66 -8.14 -24.34
C SER A 452 -3.34 -9.34 -23.68
N ASP A 453 -4.12 -9.08 -22.65
CA ASP A 453 -4.87 -10.08 -21.89
C ASP A 453 -5.90 -10.86 -22.72
N ASN A 454 -6.12 -10.47 -23.98
CA ASN A 454 -7.13 -11.04 -24.85
C ASN A 454 -6.84 -12.47 -25.38
N MET A 455 -5.73 -13.09 -24.99
CA MET A 455 -5.41 -14.42 -25.53
C MET A 455 -5.56 -15.60 -24.55
N LEU A 456 -5.74 -15.42 -23.25
CA LEU A 456 -5.78 -16.56 -22.30
C LEU A 456 -6.41 -16.26 -20.92
N GLU A 457 -7.30 -15.27 -20.73
CA GLU A 457 -7.78 -14.99 -19.38
C GLU A 457 -9.29 -15.04 -19.19
N GLU A 458 -9.68 -15.78 -18.18
CA GLU A 458 -10.85 -15.50 -17.38
C GLU A 458 -10.88 -13.98 -17.09
N GLU A 459 -11.92 -13.29 -17.53
CA GLU A 459 -12.11 -11.86 -17.27
C GLU A 459 -11.88 -11.58 -15.78
N GLU A 460 -10.80 -10.89 -15.46
CA GLU A 460 -10.53 -10.52 -14.06
C GLU A 460 -11.54 -9.45 -13.64
N LEU A 461 -12.16 -9.66 -12.49
CA LEU A 461 -13.17 -8.78 -11.95
C LEU A 461 -12.61 -7.35 -11.79
N SER A 462 -13.30 -6.36 -12.35
CA SER A 462 -12.98 -4.93 -12.24
C SER A 462 -14.23 -4.12 -11.92
N ASP A 463 -14.03 -2.92 -11.36
CA ASP A 463 -15.11 -1.96 -11.07
C ASP A 463 -15.92 -1.61 -12.34
N ASP A 464 -15.24 -1.36 -13.45
CA ASP A 464 -15.87 -1.11 -14.75
C ASP A 464 -16.73 -2.30 -15.24
N LEU A 465 -16.23 -3.53 -15.08
CA LEU A 465 -16.98 -4.73 -15.42
C LEU A 465 -18.23 -4.84 -14.56
N ILE A 466 -18.10 -4.65 -13.25
CA ILE A 466 -19.23 -4.70 -12.29
C ILE A 466 -20.28 -3.67 -12.67
N MET A 467 -19.88 -2.41 -12.89
CA MET A 467 -20.80 -1.32 -13.23
C MET A 467 -21.54 -1.54 -14.55
N LYS A 468 -20.93 -2.25 -15.51
CA LYS A 468 -21.56 -2.58 -16.80
C LYS A 468 -22.51 -3.78 -16.73
N LYS A 469 -22.52 -4.56 -15.63
CA LYS A 469 -23.39 -5.71 -15.41
C LYS A 469 -24.85 -5.32 -15.12
N LEU A 470 -25.47 -4.55 -15.98
CA LEU A 470 -26.82 -4.03 -15.81
C LEU A 470 -27.87 -4.92 -16.48
N SER A 471 -28.86 -5.37 -15.72
CA SER A 471 -30.00 -6.17 -16.22
C SER A 471 -31.00 -5.33 -17.04
N GLY A 472 -30.95 -4.00 -16.92
CA GLY A 472 -31.97 -3.12 -17.50
C GLY A 472 -33.29 -3.05 -16.72
N ILE A 473 -33.49 -3.89 -15.69
CA ILE A 473 -34.70 -4.01 -14.88
C ILE A 473 -34.67 -2.95 -13.78
N PRO A 474 -35.78 -2.26 -13.49
CA PRO A 474 -35.82 -1.25 -12.45
C PRO A 474 -35.50 -1.79 -11.05
N ARG A 475 -34.99 -0.91 -10.16
CA ARG A 475 -34.71 -1.24 -8.76
C ARG A 475 -35.98 -1.75 -8.07
N GLY A 476 -35.85 -2.89 -7.37
CA GLY A 476 -36.94 -3.50 -6.60
C GLY A 476 -37.91 -4.34 -7.40
N VAL A 477 -37.66 -4.55 -8.70
CA VAL A 477 -38.44 -5.44 -9.58
C VAL A 477 -37.71 -6.77 -9.75
N VAL A 478 -38.44 -7.86 -9.61
CA VAL A 478 -37.92 -9.23 -9.72
C VAL A 478 -37.98 -9.68 -11.16
N PRO A 479 -36.87 -10.12 -11.75
CA PRO A 479 -36.88 -10.71 -13.10
C PRO A 479 -37.78 -11.93 -13.21
N ARG A 480 -38.46 -12.09 -14.32
CA ARG A 480 -39.45 -13.16 -14.52
C ARG A 480 -38.90 -14.59 -14.35
N ARG A 481 -37.58 -14.77 -14.58
CA ARG A 481 -36.91 -16.09 -14.40
C ARG A 481 -36.60 -16.42 -12.96
N ALA A 482 -36.65 -15.47 -12.05
CA ALA A 482 -36.29 -15.69 -10.66
C ALA A 482 -37.38 -16.46 -9.91
N THR A 483 -36.96 -17.44 -9.10
CA THR A 483 -37.83 -18.32 -8.31
C THR A 483 -37.60 -18.14 -6.80
N ARG A 484 -36.54 -17.44 -6.39
CA ARG A 484 -36.17 -17.18 -4.98
C ARG A 484 -35.73 -15.77 -4.79
N ILE A 485 -36.00 -15.21 -3.62
CA ILE A 485 -35.47 -13.92 -3.17
C ILE A 485 -34.76 -14.12 -1.84
N THR A 486 -33.51 -13.68 -1.76
CA THR A 486 -32.71 -13.72 -0.53
C THR A 486 -32.16 -12.34 -0.18
N SER A 487 -31.91 -12.13 1.11
CA SER A 487 -31.29 -10.90 1.59
C SER A 487 -30.21 -11.21 2.63
N TYR A 488 -29.24 -10.33 2.71
CA TYR A 488 -28.23 -10.33 3.76
C TYR A 488 -28.14 -8.93 4.38
N ILE A 489 -27.95 -8.91 5.70
CA ILE A 489 -27.76 -7.68 6.47
C ILE A 489 -26.42 -7.78 7.19
N ASP A 490 -25.49 -6.91 6.80
CA ASP A 490 -24.23 -6.70 7.50
C ASP A 490 -24.42 -5.65 8.60
N VAL A 491 -24.03 -6.00 9.83
CA VAL A 491 -24.29 -5.21 11.04
C VAL A 491 -23.08 -4.40 11.44
N GLN A 492 -23.15 -3.07 11.27
CA GLN A 492 -22.10 -2.14 11.64
C GLN A 492 -22.56 -1.18 12.74
N LYS A 493 -21.63 -0.56 13.46
CA LYS A 493 -21.92 0.34 14.58
C LYS A 493 -22.78 1.54 14.21
N LYS A 494 -22.59 2.10 13.02
CA LYS A 494 -23.29 3.31 12.56
C LYS A 494 -24.57 3.01 11.82
N SER A 495 -24.61 1.90 11.06
CA SER A 495 -25.68 1.58 10.13
C SER A 495 -25.73 0.09 9.83
N LEU A 496 -26.84 -0.37 9.26
CA LEU A 496 -27.03 -1.71 8.75
C LEU A 496 -26.92 -1.65 7.23
N TRP A 497 -26.08 -2.49 6.63
CA TRP A 497 -25.91 -2.57 5.18
C TRP A 497 -26.66 -3.80 4.65
N TYR A 498 -27.44 -3.64 3.60
CA TYR A 498 -28.22 -4.75 3.10
C TYR A 498 -28.08 -4.94 1.59
N VAL A 499 -28.23 -6.16 1.14
CA VAL A 499 -28.34 -6.57 -0.26
C VAL A 499 -29.58 -7.47 -0.39
N VAL A 500 -30.32 -7.32 -1.49
CA VAL A 500 -31.42 -8.18 -1.87
C VAL A 500 -31.17 -8.73 -3.26
N CYS A 501 -31.16 -10.05 -3.38
CA CYS A 501 -30.93 -10.75 -4.65
C CYS A 501 -32.11 -11.64 -4.99
N ALA A 502 -32.50 -11.63 -6.26
CA ALA A 502 -33.42 -12.59 -6.84
C ALA A 502 -32.62 -13.64 -7.64
N TRP A 503 -33.04 -14.91 -7.59
CA TRP A 503 -32.29 -16.05 -8.12
C TRP A 503 -33.17 -16.92 -8.98
N ALA A 504 -32.65 -17.33 -10.14
CA ALA A 504 -33.22 -18.39 -10.96
C ALA A 504 -32.69 -19.78 -10.53
N ASP A 505 -33.33 -20.85 -10.96
CA ASP A 505 -33.00 -22.23 -10.54
C ASP A 505 -31.60 -22.68 -11.01
N ASP A 506 -31.03 -22.04 -12.03
CA ASP A 506 -29.67 -22.24 -12.55
C ASP A 506 -28.62 -21.38 -11.86
N PHE A 507 -28.94 -20.81 -10.72
CA PHE A 507 -28.11 -19.89 -9.96
C PHE A 507 -27.78 -18.57 -10.69
N THR A 508 -28.52 -18.21 -11.75
CA THR A 508 -28.46 -16.85 -12.30
C THR A 508 -29.03 -15.88 -11.28
N GLY A 509 -28.27 -14.86 -10.90
CA GLY A 509 -28.60 -13.93 -9.84
C GLY A 509 -28.80 -12.50 -10.32
N TYR A 510 -29.73 -11.83 -9.72
CA TYR A 510 -30.08 -10.42 -9.98
C TYR A 510 -30.03 -9.66 -8.67
N ILE A 511 -29.09 -8.73 -8.53
CA ILE A 511 -29.09 -7.78 -7.41
C ILE A 511 -30.20 -6.78 -7.68
N ILE A 512 -31.34 -6.94 -7.00
CA ILE A 512 -32.55 -6.13 -7.23
C ILE A 512 -32.65 -4.94 -6.31
N ASP A 513 -31.96 -4.94 -5.16
CA ASP A 513 -31.91 -3.84 -4.22
C ASP A 513 -30.67 -3.93 -3.33
N TYR A 514 -30.12 -2.82 -2.93
CA TYR A 514 -29.10 -2.72 -1.89
C TYR A 514 -29.10 -1.31 -1.30
N GLY A 515 -28.58 -1.16 -0.10
CA GLY A 515 -28.54 0.15 0.56
C GLY A 515 -28.06 0.07 2.00
N THR A 516 -28.30 1.14 2.73
CA THR A 516 -28.03 1.26 4.17
C THR A 516 -29.31 1.57 4.93
N PHE A 517 -29.33 1.22 6.21
CA PHE A 517 -30.35 1.67 7.14
C PHE A 517 -29.68 2.28 8.39
N PRO A 518 -29.93 3.53 8.74
CA PRO A 518 -30.78 4.51 8.01
C PRO A 518 -30.29 4.77 6.57
N ASP A 519 -31.21 5.12 5.68
CA ASP A 519 -30.86 5.49 4.30
C ASP A 519 -30.04 6.78 4.28
N GLU A 520 -28.90 6.73 3.61
CA GLU A 520 -27.99 7.90 3.51
C GLU A 520 -28.49 8.96 2.51
N GLY A 521 -29.31 8.56 1.55
CA GLY A 521 -29.88 9.45 0.54
C GLY A 521 -28.87 9.96 -0.51
N ARG A 522 -27.63 9.49 -0.49
CA ARG A 522 -26.55 9.80 -1.44
C ARG A 522 -26.14 8.54 -2.20
N GLU A 523 -25.78 8.70 -3.46
CA GLU A 523 -25.32 7.59 -4.29
C GLU A 523 -23.87 7.17 -3.97
N TYR A 524 -23.04 8.10 -3.44
CA TYR A 524 -21.65 7.84 -3.08
C TYR A 524 -21.30 8.44 -1.72
N PHE A 525 -20.77 7.63 -0.83
CA PHE A 525 -20.28 8.02 0.52
C PHE A 525 -19.43 6.89 1.10
N THR A 526 -18.54 7.21 2.02
CA THR A 526 -17.78 6.22 2.80
C THR A 526 -18.36 6.08 4.20
N LEU A 527 -18.05 4.99 4.91
CA LEU A 527 -18.47 4.79 6.29
C LEU A 527 -18.05 5.97 7.22
N ARG A 528 -16.93 6.63 6.90
CA ARG A 528 -16.46 7.81 7.64
C ARG A 528 -17.32 9.04 7.40
N GLU A 529 -17.82 9.22 6.18
CA GLU A 529 -18.59 10.37 5.73
C GLU A 529 -20.10 10.20 5.89
N GLN A 530 -20.52 9.04 6.39
CA GLN A 530 -21.92 8.74 6.64
C GLN A 530 -22.54 9.73 7.63
N LYS A 531 -23.63 10.37 7.22
CA LYS A 531 -24.36 11.38 8.00
C LYS A 531 -25.55 10.78 8.75
N ASN A 532 -26.29 9.87 8.11
CA ASN A 532 -27.45 9.24 8.70
C ASN A 532 -27.03 7.96 9.43
N THR A 533 -27.06 7.99 10.77
CA THR A 533 -26.61 6.89 11.62
C THR A 533 -27.72 6.40 12.55
N LEU A 534 -27.57 5.15 13.03
CA LEU A 534 -28.47 4.61 14.06
C LEU A 534 -28.48 5.47 15.33
N GLN A 535 -27.33 6.03 15.69
CA GLN A 535 -27.20 6.92 16.85
C GLN A 535 -28.02 8.21 16.68
N LEU A 536 -28.06 8.77 15.48
CA LEU A 536 -28.87 9.96 15.18
C LEU A 536 -30.37 9.63 15.10
N MET A 537 -30.71 8.43 14.60
CA MET A 537 -32.10 7.97 14.52
C MET A 537 -32.66 7.61 15.90
N TYR A 538 -31.83 7.10 16.80
CA TYR A 538 -32.23 6.65 18.16
C TYR A 538 -31.35 7.31 19.23
N PRO A 539 -31.48 8.64 19.43
CA PRO A 539 -30.63 9.38 20.35
C PRO A 539 -30.84 8.95 21.80
N GLY A 540 -29.77 8.87 22.56
CA GLY A 540 -29.80 8.52 23.98
C GLY A 540 -29.99 7.04 24.31
N GLN A 541 -30.17 6.18 23.32
CA GLN A 541 -30.26 4.73 23.51
C GLN A 541 -28.88 4.07 23.51
N SER A 542 -28.77 2.92 24.21
CA SER A 542 -27.56 2.09 24.15
C SER A 542 -27.36 1.53 22.72
N LEU A 543 -26.14 1.18 22.36
CA LEU A 543 -25.82 0.59 21.05
C LEU A 543 -26.65 -0.66 20.76
N GLU A 544 -26.83 -1.51 21.76
CA GLU A 544 -27.67 -2.73 21.66
C GLU A 544 -29.10 -2.39 21.29
N THR A 545 -29.70 -1.39 21.95
CA THR A 545 -31.06 -0.92 21.67
C THR A 545 -31.16 -0.28 20.28
N GLN A 546 -30.17 0.51 19.88
CA GLN A 546 -30.10 1.10 18.55
C GLN A 546 -30.06 0.03 17.45
N LEU A 547 -29.19 -1.00 17.62
CA LEU A 547 -29.08 -2.13 16.69
C LEU A 547 -30.38 -2.93 16.65
N TYR A 548 -30.97 -3.27 17.79
CA TYR A 548 -32.22 -4.00 17.86
C TYR A 548 -33.39 -3.27 17.18
N SER A 549 -33.50 -1.97 17.44
CA SER A 549 -34.53 -1.10 16.84
C SER A 549 -34.31 -0.94 15.32
N GLY A 550 -33.04 -0.77 14.91
CA GLY A 550 -32.64 -0.70 13.50
C GLY A 550 -32.98 -1.98 12.75
N LEU A 551 -32.60 -3.14 13.30
CA LEU A 551 -32.92 -4.46 12.75
C LEU A 551 -34.43 -4.66 12.65
N THR A 552 -35.19 -4.30 13.69
CA THR A 552 -36.66 -4.40 13.69
C THR A 552 -37.25 -3.65 12.52
N ARG A 553 -36.83 -2.39 12.33
CA ARG A 553 -37.38 -1.55 11.26
C ARG A 553 -36.95 -2.00 9.88
N LEU A 554 -35.65 -2.30 9.67
CA LEU A 554 -35.14 -2.76 8.38
C LEU A 554 -35.75 -4.08 7.96
N VAL A 555 -35.77 -5.08 8.85
CA VAL A 555 -36.36 -6.40 8.57
C VAL A 555 -37.85 -6.30 8.28
N ASP A 556 -38.58 -5.46 9.02
CA ASP A 556 -40.00 -5.19 8.78
C ASP A 556 -40.21 -4.58 7.36
N LEU A 557 -39.37 -3.64 6.95
CA LEU A 557 -39.43 -3.05 5.61
C LEU A 557 -39.17 -4.10 4.53
N LEU A 558 -38.13 -4.93 4.70
CA LEU A 558 -37.73 -5.93 3.70
C LEU A 558 -38.74 -7.10 3.63
N ALA A 559 -39.21 -7.62 4.78
CA ALA A 559 -40.06 -8.78 4.84
C ALA A 559 -41.52 -8.49 4.44
N LYS A 560 -42.04 -7.30 4.74
CA LYS A 560 -43.38 -6.85 4.34
C LYS A 560 -43.50 -6.37 2.92
N LYS A 561 -42.37 -5.97 2.32
CA LYS A 561 -42.34 -5.49 0.92
C LYS A 561 -42.73 -6.63 0.00
N ARG A 562 -43.74 -6.37 -0.83
CA ARG A 562 -44.10 -7.23 -1.95
C ARG A 562 -43.27 -6.80 -3.15
N TRP A 563 -42.48 -7.73 -3.68
CA TRP A 563 -41.52 -7.47 -4.76
C TRP A 563 -42.22 -7.78 -6.11
N PRO A 564 -42.56 -6.76 -6.91
CA PRO A 564 -43.29 -6.95 -8.18
C PRO A 564 -42.43 -7.74 -9.17
N ILE A 565 -43.08 -8.57 -9.99
CA ILE A 565 -42.41 -9.36 -11.03
C ILE A 565 -42.44 -8.61 -12.35
N GLU A 566 -41.34 -8.61 -13.08
CA GLU A 566 -41.17 -7.96 -14.38
C GLU A 566 -42.26 -8.39 -15.38
N GLY A 567 -42.92 -7.40 -16.02
CA GLY A 567 -43.90 -7.62 -17.07
C GLY A 567 -45.22 -8.24 -16.61
N ILE A 568 -45.53 -8.20 -15.33
CA ILE A 568 -46.83 -8.59 -14.79
C ILE A 568 -47.46 -7.40 -14.08
N ASP A 569 -48.46 -6.80 -14.73
CA ASP A 569 -49.15 -5.58 -14.23
C ASP A 569 -50.23 -5.93 -13.18
N ASP A 570 -50.44 -7.18 -12.87
CA ASP A 570 -51.42 -7.63 -11.87
C ASP A 570 -50.88 -7.44 -10.46
N GLY A 571 -51.45 -6.54 -9.69
CA GLY A 571 -50.98 -6.17 -8.35
C GLY A 571 -50.83 -7.32 -7.34
N ASP A 572 -51.37 -8.51 -7.67
CA ASP A 572 -51.29 -9.71 -6.86
C ASP A 572 -50.05 -10.57 -7.14
N ALA A 573 -49.42 -10.43 -8.29
CA ALA A 573 -48.22 -11.20 -8.69
C ALA A 573 -46.93 -10.55 -8.17
N ALA A 574 -46.64 -10.74 -6.91
CA ALA A 574 -45.40 -10.28 -6.29
C ALA A 574 -44.81 -11.33 -5.36
N MET A 575 -43.47 -11.42 -5.34
CA MET A 575 -42.72 -12.33 -4.49
C MET A 575 -42.42 -11.72 -3.12
N SER A 576 -42.13 -12.59 -2.15
CA SER A 576 -41.64 -12.22 -0.82
C SER A 576 -40.22 -12.77 -0.63
N ILE A 577 -39.48 -12.24 0.32
CA ILE A 577 -38.13 -12.75 0.64
C ILE A 577 -38.24 -14.13 1.32
N ASP A 578 -37.54 -15.12 0.78
CA ASP A 578 -37.52 -16.49 1.31
C ASP A 578 -36.58 -16.63 2.51
N ARG A 579 -35.46 -15.88 2.52
CA ARG A 579 -34.42 -15.98 3.56
C ARG A 579 -33.68 -14.67 3.75
N ILE A 580 -33.49 -14.29 5.02
CA ILE A 580 -32.62 -13.17 5.39
C ILE A 580 -31.55 -13.72 6.33
N LEU A 581 -30.28 -13.58 5.92
CA LEU A 581 -29.15 -13.82 6.81
C LEU A 581 -28.72 -12.51 7.44
N ILE A 582 -28.35 -12.54 8.72
CA ILE A 582 -27.91 -11.36 9.48
C ILE A 582 -26.52 -11.64 10.06
N ASP A 583 -25.55 -10.79 9.79
CA ASP A 583 -24.20 -10.95 10.35
C ASP A 583 -24.22 -10.92 11.87
N ALA A 584 -23.52 -11.89 12.46
CA ALA A 584 -23.36 -12.05 13.90
C ALA A 584 -21.90 -12.28 14.32
N ASN A 585 -20.95 -11.87 13.49
CA ASN A 585 -19.52 -12.05 13.74
C ASN A 585 -18.92 -11.00 14.69
N TRP A 586 -19.51 -9.83 14.77
CA TRP A 586 -19.04 -8.80 15.66
C TRP A 586 -19.53 -9.05 17.09
N ASN A 587 -18.60 -9.24 18.03
CA ASN A 587 -18.90 -9.67 19.40
C ASN A 587 -19.95 -8.82 20.12
N GLU A 588 -19.94 -7.49 19.93
CA GLU A 588 -20.89 -6.55 20.55
C GLU A 588 -22.31 -6.71 20.01
N SER A 589 -22.46 -7.12 18.74
CA SER A 589 -23.77 -7.31 18.07
C SER A 589 -24.31 -8.73 18.15
N THR A 590 -23.46 -9.74 18.36
CA THR A 590 -23.83 -11.18 18.27
C THR A 590 -25.04 -11.51 19.13
N GLU A 591 -25.06 -11.05 20.36
CA GLU A 591 -26.17 -11.32 21.31
C GLU A 591 -27.47 -10.64 20.88
N VAL A 592 -27.35 -9.39 20.44
CA VAL A 592 -28.48 -8.58 19.94
C VAL A 592 -29.09 -9.25 18.71
N VAL A 593 -28.27 -9.70 17.76
CA VAL A 593 -28.75 -10.41 16.56
C VAL A 593 -29.44 -11.72 16.92
N TYR A 594 -28.88 -12.49 17.86
CA TYR A 594 -29.51 -13.74 18.32
C TYR A 594 -30.86 -13.49 18.99
N GLN A 595 -30.93 -12.51 19.87
CA GLN A 595 -32.16 -12.12 20.54
C GLN A 595 -33.21 -11.63 19.52
N PHE A 596 -32.79 -10.79 18.59
CA PHE A 596 -33.64 -10.28 17.53
C PHE A 596 -34.20 -11.41 16.65
N CYS A 597 -33.36 -12.28 16.12
CA CYS A 597 -33.79 -13.40 15.29
C CYS A 597 -34.73 -14.35 16.00
N LYS A 598 -34.63 -14.45 17.33
CA LYS A 598 -35.51 -15.33 18.15
C LYS A 598 -36.87 -14.71 18.45
N SER A 599 -36.90 -13.39 18.65
CA SER A 599 -38.11 -12.67 19.11
C SER A 599 -38.87 -11.94 17.99
N SER A 600 -38.28 -11.83 16.81
CA SER A 600 -38.91 -11.17 15.66
C SER A 600 -40.16 -11.91 15.18
N PRO A 601 -41.19 -11.20 14.74
CA PRO A 601 -42.35 -11.82 14.08
C PRO A 601 -41.98 -12.53 12.77
N HIS A 602 -40.82 -12.19 12.20
CA HIS A 602 -40.32 -12.80 10.97
C HIS A 602 -39.28 -13.92 11.21
N PHE A 603 -39.23 -14.51 12.41
CA PHE A 603 -38.22 -15.50 12.83
C PHE A 603 -38.06 -16.70 11.89
N THR A 604 -39.10 -17.07 11.13
CA THR A 604 -39.09 -18.19 10.18
C THR A 604 -38.12 -17.99 9.00
N ILE A 605 -37.92 -16.77 8.59
CA ILE A 605 -37.03 -16.41 7.46
C ILE A 605 -35.68 -15.90 7.92
N LEU A 606 -35.50 -15.60 9.21
CA LEU A 606 -34.27 -15.02 9.76
C LEU A 606 -33.28 -16.08 10.21
N VAL A 607 -32.01 -15.92 9.87
CA VAL A 607 -30.92 -16.78 10.34
C VAL A 607 -29.69 -15.94 10.66
N PRO A 608 -29.16 -16.00 11.89
CA PRO A 608 -27.86 -15.42 12.20
C PRO A 608 -26.75 -16.12 11.41
N SER A 609 -25.79 -15.38 10.85
CA SER A 609 -24.70 -15.91 10.06
C SER A 609 -23.34 -15.58 10.68
N HIS A 610 -22.38 -16.49 10.48
CA HIS A 610 -20.99 -16.34 10.89
C HIS A 610 -20.09 -16.63 9.71
N GLY A 611 -19.38 -15.62 9.22
CA GLY A 611 -18.31 -15.78 8.27
C GLY A 611 -17.10 -16.47 8.91
N LYS A 612 -16.51 -17.45 8.23
CA LYS A 612 -15.31 -18.16 8.66
C LYS A 612 -14.28 -18.16 7.55
N TYR A 613 -13.13 -17.59 7.83
CA TYR A 613 -11.99 -17.68 6.94
C TYR A 613 -11.44 -19.11 6.94
N VAL A 614 -11.48 -19.78 5.78
CA VAL A 614 -10.98 -21.14 5.59
C VAL A 614 -9.87 -21.10 4.54
N GLY A 615 -8.65 -20.73 4.95
CA GLY A 615 -7.47 -20.65 4.08
C GLY A 615 -6.87 -22.02 3.74
N ALA A 616 -5.88 -22.04 2.86
CA ALA A 616 -5.17 -23.23 2.40
C ALA A 616 -4.54 -24.03 3.56
N GLY A 617 -4.05 -23.35 4.58
CA GLY A 617 -3.45 -23.95 5.77
C GLY A 617 -4.44 -24.52 6.79
N LEU A 618 -5.76 -24.43 6.55
CA LEU A 618 -6.80 -24.93 7.44
C LEU A 618 -7.51 -26.14 6.85
N LYS A 619 -8.10 -26.96 7.72
CA LYS A 619 -8.92 -28.11 7.32
C LYS A 619 -10.17 -27.63 6.59
N PRO A 620 -10.48 -28.16 5.36
CA PRO A 620 -11.67 -27.75 4.62
C PRO A 620 -12.95 -28.01 5.41
N MET A 621 -13.97 -27.17 5.22
CA MET A 621 -15.22 -27.24 5.97
C MET A 621 -15.95 -28.58 5.79
N ARG A 622 -15.86 -29.22 4.62
CA ARG A 622 -16.43 -30.55 4.35
C ARG A 622 -15.88 -31.66 5.27
N GLU A 623 -14.67 -31.51 5.78
CA GLU A 623 -13.99 -32.47 6.63
C GLU A 623 -14.17 -32.19 8.14
N TRP A 624 -14.88 -31.14 8.51
CA TRP A 624 -15.16 -30.86 9.92
C TRP A 624 -16.06 -31.92 10.52
N ALA A 625 -15.93 -32.22 11.80
CA ALA A 625 -16.77 -33.18 12.48
C ALA A 625 -18.25 -32.77 12.42
N LYS A 626 -19.14 -33.68 11.98
CA LYS A 626 -20.59 -33.43 11.88
C LYS A 626 -21.23 -33.41 13.28
N ARG A 627 -22.07 -32.42 13.52
CA ARG A 627 -22.80 -32.27 14.78
C ARG A 627 -24.23 -32.80 14.64
N PRO A 628 -24.86 -33.33 15.72
CA PRO A 628 -26.28 -33.72 15.70
C PRO A 628 -27.17 -32.54 15.26
N GLY A 629 -28.12 -32.80 14.34
CA GLY A 629 -29.04 -31.78 13.83
C GLY A 629 -28.44 -30.77 12.83
N GLU A 630 -27.20 -30.99 12.38
CA GLU A 630 -26.53 -30.14 11.41
C GLU A 630 -26.96 -30.50 9.98
N ARG A 631 -27.27 -29.45 9.18
CA ARG A 631 -27.38 -29.50 7.71
C ARG A 631 -26.14 -28.88 7.11
N ARG A 632 -25.62 -29.47 6.05
CA ARG A 632 -24.47 -29.02 5.32
C ARG A 632 -24.77 -28.82 3.85
N GLY A 633 -24.15 -27.83 3.28
CA GLY A 633 -24.00 -27.69 1.84
C GLY A 633 -22.59 -27.32 1.50
N MET A 634 -22.38 -26.96 0.25
CA MET A 634 -21.11 -26.52 -0.25
C MET A 634 -20.69 -25.22 0.46
N GLY A 635 -19.64 -25.29 1.30
CA GLY A 635 -19.09 -24.11 2.00
C GLY A 635 -20.01 -23.47 3.04
N TRP A 636 -21.05 -24.17 3.53
CA TRP A 636 -21.87 -23.68 4.64
C TRP A 636 -22.34 -24.83 5.56
N LEU A 637 -22.50 -24.48 6.85
CA LEU A 637 -22.98 -25.36 7.91
C LEU A 637 -24.13 -24.66 8.66
N TYR A 638 -25.27 -25.29 8.73
CA TYR A 638 -26.42 -24.81 9.48
C TYR A 638 -26.68 -25.73 10.69
N ALA A 639 -26.41 -25.24 11.87
CA ALA A 639 -26.39 -26.05 13.09
C ALA A 639 -26.94 -25.28 14.31
N PRO A 640 -27.43 -25.97 15.34
CA PRO A 640 -27.76 -25.34 16.61
C PRO A 640 -26.53 -24.69 17.25
N ALA A 641 -26.64 -23.42 17.66
CA ALA A 641 -25.63 -22.72 18.46
C ALA A 641 -25.83 -22.98 19.95
N LYS A 642 -24.86 -22.57 20.79
CA LYS A 642 -24.85 -22.79 22.25
C LYS A 642 -26.10 -22.29 23.00
N LYS A 643 -26.86 -21.35 22.44
CA LYS A 643 -28.04 -20.72 23.06
C LYS A 643 -29.36 -21.16 22.44
N GLY A 644 -29.41 -22.31 21.76
CA GLY A 644 -30.64 -22.91 21.21
C GLY A 644 -31.16 -22.29 19.92
N ILE A 645 -30.51 -21.26 19.38
CA ILE A 645 -30.79 -20.72 18.04
C ILE A 645 -29.97 -21.49 17.01
N LYS A 646 -30.54 -21.70 15.82
CA LYS A 646 -29.76 -22.23 14.68
C LYS A 646 -29.06 -21.13 13.95
N THR A 647 -27.77 -21.31 13.68
CA THR A 647 -26.92 -20.36 12.96
C THR A 647 -26.31 -20.99 11.72
N VAL A 648 -26.00 -20.20 10.72
CA VAL A 648 -25.22 -20.63 9.56
C VAL A 648 -23.77 -20.18 9.71
N THR A 649 -22.84 -21.09 9.46
CA THR A 649 -21.39 -20.78 9.33
C THR A 649 -21.02 -20.88 7.86
N ILE A 650 -20.34 -19.88 7.34
CA ILE A 650 -20.05 -19.68 5.91
C ILE A 650 -18.54 -19.72 5.70
N ASP A 651 -18.06 -20.49 4.72
CA ASP A 651 -16.70 -20.38 4.19
C ASP A 651 -16.62 -19.12 3.32
N THR A 652 -16.08 -18.04 3.88
CA THR A 652 -16.05 -16.75 3.19
C THR A 652 -15.16 -16.75 1.95
N ASN A 653 -14.01 -17.43 1.98
CA ASN A 653 -13.11 -17.49 0.83
C ASN A 653 -13.76 -18.18 -0.38
N MET A 654 -14.38 -19.32 -0.15
CA MET A 654 -15.07 -20.06 -1.20
C MET A 654 -16.22 -19.27 -1.82
N TRP A 655 -17.06 -18.67 -0.98
CA TRP A 655 -18.25 -17.97 -1.46
C TRP A 655 -17.94 -16.60 -2.08
N LYS A 656 -16.90 -15.90 -1.62
CA LYS A 656 -16.40 -14.69 -2.29
C LYS A 656 -15.85 -15.01 -3.69
N SER A 657 -15.11 -16.12 -3.83
CA SER A 657 -14.64 -16.58 -5.15
C SER A 657 -15.82 -16.97 -6.05
N PHE A 658 -16.84 -17.63 -5.50
CA PHE A 658 -18.04 -17.97 -6.24
C PHE A 658 -18.75 -16.73 -6.80
N VAL A 659 -18.97 -15.72 -5.96
CA VAL A 659 -19.62 -14.46 -6.36
C VAL A 659 -18.79 -13.69 -7.39
N ALA A 660 -17.49 -13.57 -7.16
CA ALA A 660 -16.58 -12.88 -8.07
C ALA A 660 -16.58 -13.52 -9.47
N ASN A 661 -16.47 -14.84 -9.55
CA ASN A 661 -16.52 -15.56 -10.82
C ASN A 661 -17.86 -15.36 -11.54
N ARG A 662 -18.99 -15.24 -10.81
CA ARG A 662 -20.31 -14.99 -11.39
C ARG A 662 -20.49 -13.57 -11.92
N LEU A 663 -19.81 -12.60 -11.34
CA LEU A 663 -19.76 -11.25 -11.86
C LEU A 663 -18.94 -11.15 -13.16
N CYS A 664 -18.04 -12.09 -13.43
CA CYS A 664 -17.31 -12.16 -14.69
C CYS A 664 -18.11 -12.80 -15.85
N ILE A 665 -19.08 -13.67 -15.56
CA ILE A 665 -19.91 -14.35 -16.59
C ILE A 665 -20.75 -13.33 -17.35
N GLY A 666 -20.86 -13.44 -18.69
CA GLY A 666 -21.62 -12.55 -19.56
C GLY A 666 -23.08 -12.35 -19.13
N ILE A 667 -23.64 -11.16 -19.34
CA ILE A 667 -25.05 -10.87 -19.00
C ILE A 667 -25.96 -11.79 -19.83
N ALA A 668 -27.00 -12.33 -19.22
CA ALA A 668 -27.94 -13.32 -19.75
C ALA A 668 -27.38 -14.74 -19.91
N GLU A 669 -26.12 -14.99 -19.64
CA GLU A 669 -25.58 -16.34 -19.55
C GLU A 669 -26.02 -17.04 -18.25
N HIS A 670 -26.07 -18.37 -18.29
CA HIS A 670 -26.44 -19.17 -17.12
C HIS A 670 -25.49 -18.96 -15.95
N GLY A 671 -26.02 -18.63 -14.80
CA GLY A 671 -25.25 -18.41 -13.58
C GLY A 671 -24.59 -17.04 -13.47
N SER A 672 -24.82 -16.10 -14.38
CA SER A 672 -24.32 -14.72 -14.28
C SER A 672 -24.95 -13.97 -13.12
N LEU A 673 -24.25 -12.93 -12.62
CA LEU A 673 -24.77 -11.94 -11.69
C LEU A 673 -24.94 -10.59 -12.41
N SER A 674 -26.06 -9.90 -12.18
CA SER A 674 -26.36 -8.59 -12.75
C SER A 674 -26.98 -7.62 -11.75
N LEU A 675 -26.79 -6.32 -11.97
CA LEU A 675 -27.31 -5.21 -11.17
C LEU A 675 -28.60 -4.67 -11.80
N PHE A 676 -29.44 -4.05 -10.99
CA PHE A 676 -30.64 -3.37 -11.47
C PHE A 676 -30.34 -2.10 -12.25
N GLY A 677 -31.28 -1.62 -13.05
CA GLY A 677 -31.23 -0.31 -13.71
C GLY A 677 -30.43 -0.27 -15.01
N LYS A 678 -30.22 0.95 -15.52
CA LYS A 678 -29.55 1.22 -16.80
C LYS A 678 -28.38 2.21 -16.68
N THR A 679 -28.08 2.70 -15.47
CA THR A 679 -27.10 3.77 -15.24
C THR A 679 -25.88 3.20 -14.51
N PRO A 680 -24.72 2.99 -15.20
CA PRO A 680 -23.53 2.39 -14.59
C PRO A 680 -23.01 3.18 -13.37
N ASN A 681 -22.90 4.48 -13.46
CA ASN A 681 -22.30 5.33 -12.42
C ASN A 681 -23.04 5.26 -11.07
N ARG A 682 -24.32 4.87 -11.06
CA ARG A 682 -25.08 4.65 -9.84
C ARG A 682 -24.52 3.52 -8.97
N HIS A 683 -23.79 2.60 -9.58
CA HIS A 683 -23.24 1.42 -8.92
C HIS A 683 -21.76 1.56 -8.57
N GLN A 684 -21.17 2.76 -8.68
CA GLN A 684 -19.75 2.97 -8.37
C GLN A 684 -19.42 2.56 -6.94
N LEU A 685 -20.17 3.00 -5.93
CA LEU A 685 -19.93 2.66 -4.56
C LEU A 685 -20.11 1.14 -4.30
N PHE A 686 -21.07 0.51 -4.99
CA PHE A 686 -21.24 -0.94 -4.92
C PHE A 686 -20.03 -1.67 -5.50
N ALA A 687 -19.53 -1.23 -6.64
CA ALA A 687 -18.32 -1.78 -7.25
C ALA A 687 -17.09 -1.60 -6.35
N ASP A 688 -16.93 -0.43 -5.72
CA ASP A 688 -15.84 -0.16 -4.77
C ASP A 688 -15.88 -1.14 -3.58
N HIS A 689 -17.06 -1.46 -3.03
CA HIS A 689 -17.24 -2.44 -1.96
C HIS A 689 -16.92 -3.87 -2.41
N ILE A 690 -17.26 -4.24 -3.65
CA ILE A 690 -16.91 -5.56 -4.22
C ILE A 690 -15.39 -5.65 -4.42
N MET A 691 -14.76 -4.56 -4.91
CA MET A 691 -13.33 -4.48 -5.17
C MET A 691 -12.49 -4.14 -3.93
N ALA A 692 -13.11 -3.95 -2.76
CA ALA A 692 -12.40 -3.67 -1.50
C ALA A 692 -11.51 -4.84 -1.04
N GLU A 693 -11.79 -6.05 -1.49
CA GLU A 693 -10.97 -7.23 -1.26
C GLU A 693 -10.42 -7.77 -2.59
N TYR A 694 -9.30 -8.49 -2.50
CA TYR A 694 -8.69 -9.18 -3.63
C TYR A 694 -8.35 -10.62 -3.27
N ARG A 695 -8.35 -11.50 -4.27
CA ARG A 695 -8.03 -12.91 -4.09
C ARG A 695 -6.51 -13.14 -4.22
N VAL A 696 -5.99 -14.00 -3.34
CA VAL A 696 -4.61 -14.48 -3.38
C VAL A 696 -4.66 -16.00 -3.46
N ARG A 697 -4.12 -16.55 -4.54
CA ARG A 697 -4.06 -17.99 -4.74
C ARG A 697 -3.00 -18.60 -3.82
N THR A 698 -3.40 -19.43 -2.87
CA THR A 698 -2.53 -20.00 -1.83
C THR A 698 -2.60 -21.51 -1.83
N SER A 699 -1.44 -22.17 -1.74
CA SER A 699 -1.35 -23.63 -1.69
C SER A 699 -1.09 -24.14 -0.27
N GLY A 700 -1.81 -25.18 0.15
CA GLY A 700 -1.62 -25.82 1.45
C GLY A 700 -2.48 -27.08 1.60
N TYR A 701 -2.05 -28.04 2.40
CA TYR A 701 -2.76 -29.32 2.58
C TYR A 701 -3.14 -30.03 1.26
N GLY A 702 -2.27 -29.95 0.24
CA GLY A 702 -2.49 -30.58 -1.07
C GLY A 702 -3.62 -29.97 -1.89
N ARG A 703 -4.03 -28.74 -1.59
CA ARG A 703 -5.05 -27.99 -2.34
C ARG A 703 -4.63 -26.55 -2.59
N VAL A 704 -5.18 -25.98 -3.63
CA VAL A 704 -5.08 -24.54 -3.96
C VAL A 704 -6.40 -23.91 -3.58
N VAL A 705 -6.34 -22.78 -2.87
CA VAL A 705 -7.50 -22.02 -2.38
C VAL A 705 -7.28 -20.55 -2.68
N ASP A 706 -8.32 -19.88 -3.14
CA ASP A 706 -8.34 -18.43 -3.21
C ASP A 706 -8.61 -17.86 -1.80
N GLU A 707 -7.66 -17.13 -1.25
CA GLU A 707 -7.79 -16.43 0.02
C GLU A 707 -8.10 -14.96 -0.24
N TRP A 708 -9.20 -14.47 0.30
CA TRP A 708 -9.62 -13.09 0.13
C TRP A 708 -9.04 -12.20 1.22
N LYS A 709 -8.39 -11.11 0.81
CA LYS A 709 -7.70 -10.16 1.69
C LYS A 709 -8.17 -8.74 1.40
N LEU A 710 -8.35 -7.94 2.45
CA LEU A 710 -8.72 -6.54 2.34
C LEU A 710 -7.57 -5.77 1.67
N ARG A 711 -7.88 -4.89 0.72
CA ARG A 711 -6.89 -4.01 0.08
C ARG A 711 -6.39 -2.96 1.09
N PRO A 712 -5.09 -2.64 1.10
CA PRO A 712 -4.57 -1.56 1.93
C PRO A 712 -5.32 -0.24 1.65
N GLY A 713 -5.85 0.38 2.70
CA GLY A 713 -6.61 1.63 2.59
C GLY A 713 -8.10 1.48 2.29
N SER A 714 -8.60 0.30 1.97
CA SER A 714 -10.02 -0.01 1.86
C SER A 714 -10.53 -0.57 3.19
N ASN A 715 -11.66 -0.06 3.68
CA ASN A 715 -12.28 -0.54 4.92
C ASN A 715 -13.73 -0.96 4.72
N ASP A 716 -14.34 -0.63 3.60
CA ASP A 716 -15.77 -0.77 3.37
C ASP A 716 -16.03 -1.88 2.33
N ASN A 717 -16.25 -3.14 2.78
CA ASN A 717 -16.54 -4.33 1.97
C ASN A 717 -17.97 -4.87 2.19
N HIS A 718 -18.83 -4.09 2.85
CA HIS A 718 -20.13 -4.54 3.40
C HIS A 718 -21.05 -5.17 2.35
N TRP A 719 -21.07 -4.65 1.11
CA TRP A 719 -21.90 -5.22 0.05
C TRP A 719 -21.28 -6.46 -0.61
N LEU A 720 -19.96 -6.66 -0.54
CA LEU A 720 -19.35 -7.94 -0.90
C LEU A 720 -19.78 -9.04 0.06
N ASP A 721 -19.71 -8.77 1.36
CA ASP A 721 -20.21 -9.70 2.38
C ASP A 721 -21.72 -9.91 2.25
N GLY A 722 -22.47 -8.85 1.93
CA GLY A 722 -23.89 -8.89 1.64
C GLY A 722 -24.26 -9.80 0.47
N LEU A 723 -23.58 -9.62 -0.66
CA LEU A 723 -23.82 -10.42 -1.87
C LEU A 723 -23.40 -11.88 -1.67
N THR A 724 -22.29 -12.10 -0.96
CA THR A 724 -21.81 -13.42 -0.55
C THR A 724 -22.85 -14.13 0.31
N GLY A 725 -23.41 -13.46 1.29
CA GLY A 725 -24.46 -14.01 2.14
C GLY A 725 -25.78 -14.29 1.42
N CYS A 726 -26.15 -13.45 0.45
CA CYS A 726 -27.32 -13.71 -0.40
C CYS A 726 -27.18 -15.00 -1.22
N ALA A 727 -25.99 -15.25 -1.78
CA ALA A 727 -25.69 -16.48 -2.53
C ALA A 727 -25.75 -17.72 -1.62
N VAL A 728 -25.20 -17.64 -0.40
CA VAL A 728 -25.34 -18.72 0.59
C VAL A 728 -26.79 -18.97 0.95
N ALA A 729 -27.58 -17.91 1.18
CA ALA A 729 -29.00 -18.04 1.49
C ALA A 729 -29.76 -18.74 0.36
N ALA A 730 -29.42 -18.47 -0.91
CA ALA A 730 -29.98 -19.15 -2.07
C ALA A 730 -29.62 -20.66 -2.09
N ALA A 731 -28.36 -21.00 -1.83
CA ALA A 731 -27.92 -22.38 -1.70
C ALA A 731 -28.65 -23.13 -0.54
N MET A 732 -28.89 -22.44 0.57
CA MET A 732 -29.69 -23.01 1.68
C MET A 732 -31.15 -23.28 1.31
N GLN A 733 -31.69 -22.57 0.30
CA GLN A 733 -33.03 -22.78 -0.29
C GLN A 733 -33.08 -23.84 -1.38
N GLY A 734 -31.94 -24.52 -1.65
CA GLY A 734 -31.87 -25.68 -2.54
C GLY A 734 -31.28 -25.43 -3.91
N LEU A 735 -30.80 -24.21 -4.20
CA LEU A 735 -30.06 -23.97 -5.43
C LEU A 735 -28.67 -24.64 -5.33
N ASN A 736 -28.29 -25.37 -6.39
CA ASN A 736 -27.04 -26.12 -6.39
C ASN A 736 -25.90 -25.35 -7.08
N PRO A 737 -24.86 -24.94 -6.35
CA PRO A 737 -23.70 -24.25 -6.93
C PRO A 737 -22.78 -25.18 -7.74
N GLU A 738 -22.87 -26.51 -7.61
CA GLU A 738 -21.94 -27.47 -8.23
C GLU A 738 -22.15 -27.67 -9.73
N ILE A 739 -23.35 -27.44 -10.24
CA ILE A 739 -23.70 -27.67 -11.65
C ILE A 739 -22.79 -26.91 -12.62
N HIS A 740 -22.16 -25.81 -12.20
CA HIS A 740 -21.30 -24.97 -13.02
C HIS A 740 -19.82 -25.03 -12.67
N MET A 741 -19.44 -25.55 -11.51
CA MET A 741 -18.00 -25.72 -11.18
C MET A 741 -17.37 -26.90 -11.93
N MET A 742 -18.14 -27.90 -12.31
CA MET A 742 -17.65 -29.04 -13.08
C MET A 742 -17.40 -28.75 -14.56
N LYS A 743 -18.07 -27.75 -15.14
CA LYS A 743 -17.85 -27.37 -16.54
C LYS A 743 -16.56 -26.54 -16.80
N GLN A 744 -15.98 -25.95 -15.77
CA GLN A 744 -14.71 -25.21 -15.86
C GLN A 744 -13.47 -26.09 -15.64
N ALA A 745 -13.63 -27.37 -15.29
CA ALA A 745 -12.52 -28.30 -15.04
C ALA A 745 -12.22 -29.25 -16.22
N GLU A 746 -12.97 -29.19 -17.33
CA GLU A 746 -12.66 -30.00 -18.52
C GLU A 746 -11.84 -29.17 -19.52
N PRO A 747 -10.62 -29.59 -19.88
CA PRO A 747 -9.90 -28.99 -20.97
C PRO A 747 -10.65 -29.31 -22.27
N SER A 748 -10.95 -28.28 -23.08
CA SER A 748 -11.54 -28.40 -24.39
C SER A 748 -10.62 -29.21 -25.31
N ALA A 749 -10.88 -30.50 -25.47
CA ALA A 749 -10.37 -31.32 -26.55
C ALA A 749 -11.42 -31.32 -27.68
N SER A 750 -11.19 -30.52 -28.68
CA SER A 750 -11.89 -30.63 -29.94
C SER A 750 -10.93 -31.00 -31.06
N SER A 751 -11.00 -32.22 -31.56
CA SER A 751 -10.73 -32.53 -32.95
C SER A 751 -11.60 -33.73 -33.33
N PRO A 752 -12.28 -33.72 -34.48
CA PRO A 752 -13.20 -34.76 -34.89
C PRO A 752 -12.49 -35.83 -35.72
N GLY A 753 -12.86 -37.07 -35.47
CA GLY A 753 -12.53 -38.19 -36.36
C GLY A 753 -12.00 -39.39 -35.63
N ASP A 754 -12.90 -40.32 -35.32
CA ASP A 754 -12.91 -41.72 -35.59
C ASP A 754 -13.83 -42.44 -34.61
N GLU A 755 -14.80 -43.15 -35.16
CA GLU A 755 -15.73 -44.02 -34.42
C GLU A 755 -15.03 -45.23 -33.82
N PRO A 756 -15.43 -45.74 -32.66
CA PRO A 756 -14.89 -46.95 -32.07
C PRO A 756 -15.75 -48.17 -32.36
N SER A 757 -15.09 -49.24 -32.82
CA SER A 757 -15.62 -50.60 -32.83
C SER A 757 -15.70 -51.18 -31.40
N LEU A 758 -16.83 -51.83 -31.16
CA LEU A 758 -17.14 -52.65 -29.98
C LEU A 758 -16.20 -53.86 -29.88
N GLU A 759 -15.68 -54.21 -28.71
CA GLU A 759 -15.81 -55.55 -28.12
C GLU A 759 -15.04 -55.74 -26.81
N ASN A 760 -15.73 -56.41 -25.91
CA ASN A 760 -15.35 -57.34 -24.85
C ASN A 760 -15.03 -56.85 -23.40
N LYS A 761 -15.91 -57.38 -22.60
CA LYS A 761 -15.91 -57.52 -21.13
C LYS A 761 -14.72 -58.34 -20.65
N GLU A 762 -14.13 -57.97 -19.47
CA GLU A 762 -13.74 -58.95 -18.44
C GLU A 762 -13.66 -58.30 -17.03
N ASP A 763 -13.95 -59.14 -16.04
CA ASP A 763 -14.30 -58.86 -14.65
C ASP A 763 -13.08 -58.58 -13.71
N PRO A 764 -13.31 -58.20 -12.44
CA PRO A 764 -12.34 -57.47 -11.60
C PRO A 764 -11.37 -58.37 -10.80
N VAL A 765 -10.13 -58.01 -10.78
CA VAL A 765 -9.11 -58.63 -9.91
C VAL A 765 -9.03 -57.95 -8.56
N LYS A 766 -9.37 -58.74 -7.52
CA LYS A 766 -9.15 -58.39 -6.11
C LYS A 766 -7.69 -58.31 -5.75
N TYR A 767 -7.23 -57.24 -5.19
CA TYR A 767 -5.93 -57.21 -4.50
C TYR A 767 -6.09 -57.15 -2.99
N HIS A 768 -5.44 -58.08 -2.30
CA HIS A 768 -5.36 -58.22 -0.86
C HIS A 768 -4.55 -57.13 -0.20
N VAL A 769 -5.09 -56.62 0.89
CA VAL A 769 -4.44 -55.66 1.80
C VAL A 769 -3.48 -56.40 2.70
N GLY A 770 -2.18 -56.04 2.64
CA GLY A 770 -1.19 -56.41 3.65
C GLY A 770 -1.06 -55.23 4.65
N VAL A 771 -1.25 -55.54 5.91
CA VAL A 771 -1.03 -54.67 7.08
C VAL A 771 0.43 -54.63 7.45
N PRO A 772 1.11 -53.52 7.65
CA PRO A 772 2.33 -53.46 8.46
C PRO A 772 2.04 -52.85 9.83
N THR A 773 2.62 -53.53 10.79
CA THR A 773 2.68 -53.35 12.23
C THR A 773 3.16 -51.98 12.71
N GLN A 774 2.64 -51.63 13.88
CA GLN A 774 2.89 -50.47 14.72
C GLN A 774 4.35 -50.07 14.88
N GLY A 775 4.67 -48.81 14.56
CA GLY A 775 5.82 -48.07 15.07
C GLY A 775 5.36 -46.99 16.06
N GLN A 776 5.90 -47.11 17.27
CA GLN A 776 5.59 -46.19 18.38
C GLN A 776 5.89 -44.71 18.04
N ARG A 777 4.89 -43.86 18.07
CA ARG A 777 5.06 -42.41 18.07
C ARG A 777 5.21 -41.89 19.50
N THR A 778 6.40 -41.45 19.86
CA THR A 778 6.68 -40.70 21.09
C THR A 778 5.92 -39.37 21.07
N ARG A 779 5.02 -39.19 22.01
CA ARG A 779 4.30 -37.93 22.28
C ARG A 779 5.32 -36.90 22.80
N LYS A 780 5.58 -35.85 22.09
CA LYS A 780 6.23 -34.63 22.59
C LYS A 780 5.31 -33.98 23.65
N LYS A 781 5.82 -33.97 24.89
CA LYS A 781 5.16 -33.33 26.05
C LYS A 781 5.09 -31.81 25.83
N ARG A 782 3.91 -31.22 25.96
CA ARG A 782 3.74 -29.76 25.99
C ARG A 782 4.31 -29.26 27.32
N LEU A 783 5.23 -28.31 27.24
CA LEU A 783 5.77 -27.61 28.41
C LEU A 783 4.68 -26.76 29.08
N SER A 784 4.67 -26.77 30.40
CA SER A 784 3.76 -25.96 31.23
C SER A 784 4.16 -24.47 31.20
N ILE A 785 3.25 -23.59 31.59
CA ILE A 785 3.50 -22.15 31.64
C ILE A 785 4.64 -21.80 32.59
N ASP A 786 4.86 -22.58 33.63
CA ASP A 786 5.93 -22.36 34.60
C ASP A 786 7.30 -22.80 34.05
N GLU A 787 7.37 -23.83 33.24
CA GLU A 787 8.58 -24.22 32.51
C GLU A 787 8.98 -23.19 31.43
N LEU A 788 8.01 -22.53 30.82
CA LEU A 788 8.25 -21.42 29.87
C LEU A 788 8.74 -20.15 30.57
N LYS A 789 8.29 -19.88 31.80
CA LYS A 789 8.79 -18.77 32.63
C LYS A 789 10.23 -19.00 33.09
N ALA A 790 10.59 -20.23 33.47
CA ALA A 790 11.94 -20.63 33.84
C ALA A 790 12.94 -20.48 32.67
N LEU A 791 12.55 -20.85 31.44
CA LEU A 791 13.35 -20.65 30.24
C LEU A 791 13.56 -19.18 29.86
N ARG A 792 12.61 -18.30 30.19
CA ARG A 792 12.77 -16.85 30.02
C ARG A 792 13.69 -16.23 31.08
N ALA A 793 13.65 -16.68 32.33
CA ALA A 793 14.53 -16.20 33.39
C ALA A 793 16.01 -16.61 33.17
N GLY A 794 16.28 -17.78 32.60
CA GLY A 794 17.62 -18.24 32.28
C GLY A 794 18.34 -17.50 31.14
N ARG A 795 17.61 -16.74 30.29
CA ARG A 795 18.22 -15.92 29.24
C ARG A 795 18.69 -14.53 29.68
N CYS A 796 18.33 -14.08 30.87
CA CYS A 796 18.78 -12.78 31.42
C CYS A 796 20.08 -12.87 32.25
N ALA A 797 20.65 -14.06 32.45
CA ALA A 797 21.85 -14.26 33.29
C ALA A 797 23.14 -14.57 32.49
N ALA A 798 23.13 -14.55 31.17
CA ALA A 798 24.30 -14.82 30.33
C ALA A 798 24.64 -13.60 29.44
N GLY A 799 25.10 -12.55 30.09
CA GLY A 799 25.72 -11.39 29.44
C GLY A 799 26.95 -11.01 30.21
N HIS A 800 28.12 -11.36 29.69
CA HIS A 800 29.45 -10.76 29.84
C HIS A 800 30.56 -11.85 29.77
N GLY A 801 31.42 -11.70 28.79
CA GLY A 801 32.68 -12.45 28.72
C GLY A 801 33.23 -12.65 27.31
N TYR A 802 33.83 -11.60 26.74
CA TYR A 802 34.78 -11.75 25.65
C TYR A 802 36.10 -12.25 26.21
N PRO A 803 36.83 -13.17 25.54
CA PRO A 803 38.27 -13.22 25.65
C PRO A 803 38.94 -12.75 24.39
N ARG A 804 39.96 -11.90 24.61
CA ARG A 804 40.94 -11.45 23.62
C ARG A 804 41.95 -12.56 23.35
N ASN A 805 42.37 -12.61 22.10
CA ASN A 805 43.69 -12.94 21.52
C ASN A 805 44.63 -13.94 22.15
N ALA A 806 45.11 -14.82 21.34
CA ALA A 806 46.52 -15.13 21.24
C ALA A 806 46.91 -15.59 19.83
N SER A 807 47.88 -14.91 19.29
CA SER A 807 48.65 -15.18 18.08
C SER A 807 49.62 -16.34 18.23
N SER A 808 49.89 -17.08 17.16
CA SER A 808 51.21 -17.63 16.76
C SER A 808 51.04 -18.46 15.49
N GLN A 809 51.62 -18.05 14.39
CA GLN A 809 52.93 -18.39 13.81
C GLN A 809 53.13 -19.88 13.49
N ASN A 810 53.54 -20.05 12.24
CA ASN A 810 54.27 -21.17 11.56
C ASN A 810 53.35 -22.10 10.76
N GLY A 811 53.52 -22.30 9.47
CA GLY A 811 54.76 -22.30 8.64
C GLY A 811 54.78 -23.63 7.88
N ARG A 812 54.59 -23.53 6.69
CA ARG A 812 55.12 -24.23 5.47
C ARG A 812 54.09 -24.29 4.38
#